data_7f90f1818060af7207d29a45f1926db9
#
_entry.id   7f90f1818060af7207d29a45f1926db9
#
_cell.length_a   1.000
_cell.length_b   1.000
_cell.length_c   1.000
_cell.angle_alpha   90.00
_cell.angle_beta   90.00
_cell.angle_gamma   90.00
#
_symmetry.space_group_name_H-M   'P 1'
#
loop_
_entity.id
_entity.type
_entity.pdbx_description
1 polymer ?
#
loop_
_entity_poly.entity_id
_entity_poly.type
_entity_poly.pdbx_seq_one_letter_code
_entity_poly.pdbx_strand_id
1 'polypeptide(L)'
;MRFAFIKKDLTRHRLISIGLTICIMMTSFLAASAAQMTIQLNGSISNLLDSAKAPDFVQMHDGTLNEKDIDIFSSKQSMVKAHQIVPMIQIEHVNIRFGHEPAKAGVMDHLFVKQNRDFDFLLNEQNEKLTVNKGEVAVPIYFQQKYHLNIGETLLIEKGAHQFSFRIKAFLRDAQMNPSLVSSKRFLLHNDDWNAINQVFQKKEYLIEFLLHDAAQADAFQTIYQSTQLPQQGPSVTLPLLRMLNALTDGMVIAILLLVCILLISIALLSLRLAMIASIEEDEREIGILKVLGIPLTKIKQLYVGKYAVLACAGCIAGYVLTLIFGDMFAVNIQQYMGNQHSFAHWLIPLLVSIVTAIIIITFSYAVLRKFGQISAAQAIQGGLTSSNHKKQIPMHLKKNRFLPVNIWLGLKDLLSRKKLYTTITCIIALCTFLMLIPIQLWHTLQSPDFITYLGSGKSDLRIDLRQGNHLKENTNEIESMIGEDQGIQTSAIYETTSLQAKSKENTLETLYLETGELSAFPLTYLQGRQPLKDEEISLSVLNADSLQKKVGEKMTLVTNGHEIQRTVTGIYQDVTNGGKTAKALSQPFPQSALWRTIQIQLKPGVNIAEKKAVFEKKATPAKVTDMKEYVHQTIGSTASIVKVVAFFSALAAFATASLMLFMFLHMLKAKDSSRNYMLRTIGFSIKDITSQYITSFIVVLSFGTFFGTIAVNTIGPALMSAGGASLGASSLQWLSPQWVSIVYPVTLLIVNLALTACLLKTFFSRQTTRHTLL
;
A
#
# COMPACT_ATOMS: atom_id res chain seq x y z
N MET A 1 -45.28 -3.74 -20.30
CA MET A 1 -45.39 -4.94 -19.44
C MET A 1 -44.09 -5.27 -18.66
N ARG A 2 -42.93 -5.36 -19.33
CA ARG A 2 -41.64 -5.68 -18.66
C ARG A 2 -41.26 -4.72 -17.52
N PHE A 3 -41.38 -3.42 -17.72
CA PHE A 3 -41.00 -2.42 -16.72
C PHE A 3 -41.95 -2.42 -15.49
N ALA A 4 -43.23 -2.62 -15.70
CA ALA A 4 -44.23 -2.74 -14.63
C ALA A 4 -43.98 -3.97 -13.74
N PHE A 5 -43.58 -5.10 -14.34
CA PHE A 5 -43.21 -6.32 -13.62
C PHE A 5 -41.94 -6.09 -12.76
N ILE A 6 -40.90 -5.55 -13.37
CA ILE A 6 -39.63 -5.24 -12.67
C ILE A 6 -39.88 -4.26 -11.49
N LYS A 7 -40.68 -3.22 -11.71
CA LYS A 7 -41.02 -2.25 -10.65
C LYS A 7 -41.77 -2.93 -9.49
N LYS A 8 -42.76 -3.77 -9.80
CA LYS A 8 -43.55 -4.50 -8.79
C LYS A 8 -42.69 -5.48 -7.99
N ASP A 9 -41.79 -6.20 -8.65
CA ASP A 9 -40.89 -7.16 -8.00
C ASP A 9 -39.81 -6.44 -7.15
N LEU A 10 -39.22 -5.33 -7.64
CA LEU A 10 -38.32 -4.51 -6.84
C LEU A 10 -38.98 -3.93 -5.59
N THR A 11 -40.28 -3.57 -5.68
CA THR A 11 -41.05 -3.07 -4.51
C THR A 11 -41.43 -4.16 -3.55
N ARG A 12 -41.64 -5.42 -4.02
CA ARG A 12 -41.90 -6.59 -3.18
C ARG A 12 -40.67 -6.97 -2.34
N HIS A 13 -39.49 -6.91 -2.95
CA HIS A 13 -38.18 -7.26 -2.31
C HIS A 13 -37.29 -6.04 -2.07
N ARG A 14 -37.84 -4.91 -1.59
CA ARG A 14 -37.16 -3.62 -1.45
C ARG A 14 -35.84 -3.75 -0.72
N LEU A 15 -35.79 -4.42 0.43
CA LEU A 15 -34.59 -4.50 1.28
C LEU A 15 -33.48 -5.27 0.60
N ILE A 16 -33.77 -6.37 -0.09
CA ILE A 16 -32.81 -7.17 -0.85
C ILE A 16 -32.25 -6.35 -2.02
N SER A 17 -33.14 -5.63 -2.73
CA SER A 17 -32.75 -4.80 -3.87
C SER A 17 -31.86 -3.63 -3.45
N ILE A 18 -32.22 -2.92 -2.37
CA ILE A 18 -31.40 -1.83 -1.82
C ILE A 18 -30.04 -2.35 -1.40
N GLY A 19 -30.01 -3.48 -0.73
CA GLY A 19 -28.76 -4.05 -0.27
C GLY A 19 -27.81 -4.47 -1.37
N LEU A 20 -28.31 -5.15 -2.39
CA LEU A 20 -27.51 -5.47 -3.56
C LEU A 20 -27.01 -4.21 -4.26
N THR A 21 -27.86 -3.18 -4.40
CA THR A 21 -27.47 -1.91 -5.00
C THR A 21 -26.34 -1.24 -4.22
N ILE A 22 -26.40 -1.23 -2.87
CA ILE A 22 -25.33 -0.68 -2.03
C ILE A 22 -24.04 -1.48 -2.21
N CYS A 23 -24.11 -2.81 -2.23
CA CYS A 23 -22.94 -3.64 -2.45
C CYS A 23 -22.29 -3.38 -3.82
N ILE A 24 -23.09 -3.27 -4.88
CA ILE A 24 -22.63 -2.95 -6.24
C ILE A 24 -22.06 -1.51 -6.29
N MET A 25 -22.71 -0.56 -5.64
CA MET A 25 -22.27 0.82 -5.54
C MET A 25 -20.89 0.92 -4.91
N MET A 26 -20.67 0.28 -3.76
CA MET A 26 -19.35 0.27 -3.08
C MET A 26 -18.27 -0.39 -3.95
N THR A 27 -18.63 -1.48 -4.62
CA THR A 27 -17.72 -2.18 -5.55
C THR A 27 -17.32 -1.28 -6.72
N SER A 28 -18.30 -0.63 -7.36
CA SER A 28 -18.05 0.28 -8.50
C SER A 28 -17.28 1.52 -8.06
N PHE A 29 -17.60 2.10 -6.90
CA PHE A 29 -16.91 3.26 -6.33
C PHE A 29 -15.41 2.99 -6.14
N LEU A 30 -15.04 1.91 -5.44
CA LEU A 30 -13.64 1.63 -5.17
C LEU A 30 -12.88 1.20 -6.43
N ALA A 31 -13.52 0.44 -7.35
CA ALA A 31 -12.90 0.07 -8.62
C ALA A 31 -12.63 1.29 -9.50
N ALA A 32 -13.59 2.20 -9.61
CA ALA A 32 -13.44 3.44 -10.37
C ALA A 32 -12.39 4.37 -9.72
N SER A 33 -12.35 4.46 -8.38
CA SER A 33 -11.34 5.26 -7.65
C SER A 33 -9.92 4.70 -7.83
N ALA A 34 -9.75 3.36 -7.81
CA ALA A 34 -8.45 2.75 -8.06
C ALA A 34 -7.94 3.03 -9.47
N ALA A 35 -8.82 2.96 -10.47
CA ALA A 35 -8.49 3.28 -11.85
C ALA A 35 -8.14 4.77 -12.02
N GLN A 36 -8.92 5.67 -11.39
CA GLN A 36 -8.66 7.10 -11.38
C GLN A 36 -7.28 7.41 -10.79
N MET A 37 -6.97 6.85 -9.62
CA MET A 37 -5.67 7.04 -8.96
C MET A 37 -4.51 6.53 -9.81
N THR A 38 -4.66 5.37 -10.47
CA THR A 38 -3.62 4.80 -11.34
C THR A 38 -3.28 5.73 -12.51
N ILE A 39 -4.29 6.31 -13.15
CA ILE A 39 -4.09 7.22 -14.28
C ILE A 39 -3.50 8.53 -13.82
N GLN A 40 -4.00 9.04 -12.71
CA GLN A 40 -3.50 10.28 -12.13
C GLN A 40 -2.04 10.15 -11.73
N LEU A 41 -1.63 9.03 -11.11
CA LEU A 41 -0.24 8.78 -10.75
C LEU A 41 0.67 8.80 -11.98
N ASN A 42 0.36 7.99 -13.00
CA ASN A 42 1.18 7.91 -14.20
C ASN A 42 1.23 9.23 -14.97
N GLY A 43 0.09 9.90 -15.10
CA GLY A 43 0.00 11.19 -15.77
C GLY A 43 0.74 12.30 -15.03
N SER A 44 0.59 12.36 -13.69
CA SER A 44 1.24 13.39 -12.88
C SER A 44 2.75 13.20 -12.80
N ILE A 45 3.25 11.95 -12.72
CA ILE A 45 4.70 11.69 -12.77
C ILE A 45 5.27 12.11 -14.13
N SER A 46 4.64 11.72 -15.23
CA SER A 46 5.13 12.11 -16.57
C SER A 46 5.11 13.63 -16.74
N ASN A 47 4.03 14.30 -16.34
CA ASN A 47 3.93 15.75 -16.40
C ASN A 47 4.99 16.45 -15.54
N LEU A 48 5.25 15.96 -14.33
CA LEU A 48 6.27 16.51 -13.43
C LEU A 48 7.67 16.40 -14.06
N LEU A 49 8.02 15.21 -14.56
CA LEU A 49 9.33 14.95 -15.17
C LEU A 49 9.52 15.74 -16.47
N ASP A 50 8.49 15.81 -17.32
CA ASP A 50 8.53 16.53 -18.59
C ASP A 50 8.59 18.05 -18.38
N SER A 51 7.78 18.59 -17.44
CA SER A 51 7.78 20.04 -17.12
C SER A 51 9.07 20.49 -16.48
N ALA A 52 9.65 19.65 -15.61
CA ALA A 52 10.97 19.90 -15.03
C ALA A 52 12.10 19.72 -16.05
N LYS A 53 11.87 19.09 -17.19
CA LYS A 53 12.90 18.57 -18.08
C LYS A 53 13.92 17.75 -17.26
N ALA A 54 13.43 16.75 -16.53
CA ALA A 54 14.25 15.94 -15.64
C ALA A 54 15.45 15.33 -16.40
N PRO A 55 16.65 15.27 -15.79
CA PRO A 55 17.81 14.65 -16.41
C PRO A 55 17.65 13.14 -16.57
N ASP A 56 18.27 12.57 -17.61
CA ASP A 56 18.25 11.13 -17.85
C ASP A 56 19.20 10.36 -16.90
N PHE A 57 20.28 11.02 -16.49
CA PHE A 57 21.24 10.50 -15.49
C PHE A 57 21.72 11.62 -14.57
N VAL A 58 21.81 11.30 -13.29
CA VAL A 58 22.32 12.19 -12.23
C VAL A 58 23.34 11.45 -11.40
N GLN A 59 24.50 12.05 -11.21
CA GLN A 59 25.49 11.62 -10.24
C GLN A 59 25.57 12.64 -9.10
N MET A 60 25.31 12.23 -7.88
CA MET A 60 25.59 13.05 -6.69
C MET A 60 27.07 12.98 -6.37
N HIS A 61 27.63 14.10 -5.93
CA HIS A 61 29.04 14.17 -5.53
C HIS A 61 29.21 15.10 -4.32
N ASP A 62 29.88 14.59 -3.30
CA ASP A 62 30.33 15.38 -2.13
C ASP A 62 31.84 15.47 -2.16
N GLY A 63 32.40 16.68 -2.12
CA GLY A 63 33.84 16.91 -2.13
C GLY A 63 34.29 17.92 -3.19
N THR A 64 35.58 17.87 -3.54
CA THR A 64 36.14 18.77 -4.56
C THR A 64 35.80 18.32 -5.96
N LEU A 65 35.30 19.23 -6.77
CA LEU A 65 34.88 18.99 -8.13
C LEU A 65 35.82 19.70 -9.14
N ASN A 66 36.24 18.95 -10.16
CA ASN A 66 36.91 19.54 -11.33
C ASN A 66 35.92 19.53 -12.52
N GLU A 67 35.34 20.68 -12.81
CA GLU A 67 34.34 20.82 -13.88
C GLU A 67 34.91 20.44 -15.25
N LYS A 68 36.21 20.75 -15.52
CA LYS A 68 36.87 20.47 -16.80
C LYS A 68 36.89 18.98 -17.16
N ASP A 69 37.04 18.10 -16.19
CA ASP A 69 37.05 16.65 -16.44
C ASP A 69 35.69 16.17 -16.92
N ILE A 70 34.61 16.75 -16.38
CA ILE A 70 33.22 16.45 -16.78
C ILE A 70 32.96 17.01 -18.19
N ASP A 71 33.40 18.23 -18.49
CA ASP A 71 33.26 18.84 -19.81
C ASP A 71 33.96 17.99 -20.91
N ILE A 72 35.21 17.55 -20.62
CA ILE A 72 35.97 16.69 -21.52
C ILE A 72 35.27 15.33 -21.71
N PHE A 73 34.78 14.74 -20.64
CA PHE A 73 34.07 13.48 -20.72
C PHE A 73 32.79 13.65 -21.56
N SER A 74 32.00 14.66 -21.24
CA SER A 74 30.72 14.94 -21.94
C SER A 74 30.94 15.13 -23.46
N SER A 75 31.98 15.88 -23.85
CA SER A 75 32.27 16.14 -25.27
C SER A 75 32.76 14.90 -26.06
N LYS A 76 33.29 13.89 -25.37
CA LYS A 76 33.74 12.64 -25.97
C LYS A 76 32.63 11.60 -26.10
N GLN A 77 31.50 11.76 -25.37
CA GLN A 77 30.41 10.80 -25.35
C GLN A 77 29.33 11.20 -26.35
N SER A 78 29.17 10.43 -27.43
CA SER A 78 28.14 10.67 -28.46
C SER A 78 26.71 10.52 -27.93
N MET A 79 26.52 9.85 -26.79
CA MET A 79 25.23 9.68 -26.13
C MET A 79 24.73 10.95 -25.45
N VAL A 80 25.63 11.87 -25.09
CA VAL A 80 25.30 13.07 -24.30
C VAL A 80 24.79 14.18 -25.21
N LYS A 81 23.59 14.67 -24.91
CA LYS A 81 22.97 15.83 -25.54
C LYS A 81 23.34 17.13 -24.85
N ALA A 82 23.31 17.14 -23.53
CA ALA A 82 23.67 18.27 -22.69
C ALA A 82 24.06 17.79 -21.30
N HIS A 83 24.84 18.57 -20.58
CA HIS A 83 25.16 18.34 -19.17
C HIS A 83 25.18 19.66 -18.39
N GLN A 84 25.00 19.56 -17.10
CA GLN A 84 25.14 20.69 -16.18
C GLN A 84 25.60 20.21 -14.79
N ILE A 85 26.14 21.14 -14.02
CA ILE A 85 26.57 20.90 -12.64
C ILE A 85 25.78 21.85 -11.75
N VAL A 86 25.07 21.31 -10.78
CA VAL A 86 24.24 22.06 -9.86
C VAL A 86 24.86 22.03 -8.46
N PRO A 87 25.48 23.15 -8.04
CA PRO A 87 26.02 23.26 -6.68
C PRO A 87 24.88 23.48 -5.68
N MET A 88 24.87 22.70 -4.62
CA MET A 88 23.90 22.74 -3.52
C MET A 88 24.59 23.07 -2.21
N ILE A 89 24.18 24.11 -1.51
CA ILE A 89 24.72 24.46 -0.19
C ILE A 89 23.95 23.67 0.86
N GLN A 90 24.65 22.83 1.61
CA GLN A 90 24.05 22.09 2.72
C GLN A 90 24.03 22.95 3.98
N ILE A 91 22.86 23.15 4.57
CA ILE A 91 22.67 23.87 5.83
C ILE A 91 22.04 22.93 6.87
N GLU A 92 22.67 22.79 8.02
CA GLU A 92 22.20 21.95 9.10
C GLU A 92 20.91 22.53 9.72
N HIS A 93 20.03 21.65 10.18
CA HIS A 93 18.74 22.03 10.76
C HIS A 93 18.88 23.02 11.93
N VAL A 94 19.94 22.91 12.75
CA VAL A 94 20.19 23.80 13.89
C VAL A 94 20.34 25.27 13.49
N ASN A 95 20.71 25.52 12.24
CA ASN A 95 20.88 26.87 11.69
C ASN A 95 19.62 27.40 10.98
N ILE A 96 18.53 26.66 10.99
CA ILE A 96 17.30 26.98 10.25
C ILE A 96 16.11 27.15 11.21
N ARG A 97 15.29 28.20 10.98
CA ARG A 97 14.02 28.40 11.67
C ARG A 97 12.91 28.68 10.65
N PHE A 98 11.77 28.01 10.82
CA PHE A 98 10.58 28.24 10.05
C PHE A 98 9.61 29.10 10.88
N GLY A 99 9.48 30.38 10.53
CA GLY A 99 8.74 31.33 11.36
C GLY A 99 9.38 31.44 12.75
N HIS A 100 8.59 31.10 13.77
CA HIS A 100 9.05 31.09 15.17
C HIS A 100 9.61 29.73 15.65
N GLU A 101 9.41 28.65 14.87
CA GLU A 101 9.85 27.33 15.25
C GLU A 101 11.24 26.98 14.68
N PRO A 102 12.18 26.48 15.50
CA PRO A 102 13.44 25.94 14.98
C PRO A 102 13.16 24.70 14.15
N ALA A 103 13.95 24.51 13.09
CA ALA A 103 13.86 23.28 12.32
C ALA A 103 14.19 22.08 13.23
N LYS A 104 13.26 21.14 13.32
CA LYS A 104 13.44 19.94 14.12
C LYS A 104 14.49 19.04 13.46
N ALA A 105 15.36 18.46 14.26
CA ALA A 105 16.26 17.42 13.81
C ALA A 105 15.47 16.31 13.11
N GLY A 106 15.93 15.90 11.94
CA GLY A 106 15.22 14.92 11.13
C GLY A 106 16.10 14.34 10.05
N VAL A 107 15.54 13.41 9.28
CA VAL A 107 16.27 12.71 8.22
C VAL A 107 16.54 13.59 7.00
N MET A 108 15.72 14.64 6.80
CA MET A 108 15.81 15.47 5.58
C MET A 108 16.96 16.44 5.64
N ASP A 109 17.76 16.45 4.58
CA ASP A 109 18.83 17.41 4.37
C ASP A 109 18.25 18.68 3.72
N HIS A 110 18.76 19.83 4.13
CA HIS A 110 18.34 21.13 3.61
C HIS A 110 19.40 21.64 2.64
N LEU A 111 19.10 21.58 1.34
CA LEU A 111 20.01 21.93 0.26
C LEU A 111 19.52 23.21 -0.44
N PHE A 112 20.32 24.26 -0.45
CA PHE A 112 19.95 25.52 -1.06
C PHE A 112 20.57 25.66 -2.44
N VAL A 113 19.73 25.91 -3.45
CA VAL A 113 20.12 25.93 -4.87
C VAL A 113 19.63 27.20 -5.56
N LYS A 114 20.21 27.46 -6.74
CA LYS A 114 19.69 28.42 -7.72
C LYS A 114 18.82 27.70 -8.74
N GLN A 115 17.94 28.43 -9.43
CA GLN A 115 17.17 27.85 -10.54
C GLN A 115 18.09 27.55 -11.73
N ASN A 116 17.96 26.36 -12.27
CA ASN A 116 18.69 25.93 -13.45
C ASN A 116 18.23 26.68 -14.72
N ARG A 117 19.11 26.79 -15.71
CA ARG A 117 18.83 27.52 -16.95
C ARG A 117 18.18 26.66 -18.02
N ASP A 118 18.71 25.45 -18.26
CA ASP A 118 18.42 24.67 -19.46
C ASP A 118 17.47 23.49 -19.20
N PHE A 119 17.68 22.76 -18.10
CA PHE A 119 16.87 21.61 -17.69
C PHE A 119 16.93 21.43 -16.17
N ASP A 120 16.27 20.41 -15.62
CA ASP A 120 16.08 20.16 -14.19
C ASP A 120 15.50 21.38 -13.45
N PHE A 121 14.33 21.85 -13.90
CA PHE A 121 13.68 22.99 -13.31
C PHE A 121 12.96 22.63 -12.00
N LEU A 122 13.11 23.47 -10.98
CA LEU A 122 12.25 23.47 -9.83
C LEU A 122 10.94 24.16 -10.19
N LEU A 123 9.82 23.52 -9.88
CA LEU A 123 8.49 23.90 -10.36
C LEU A 123 7.62 24.48 -9.23
N ASN A 124 6.66 25.30 -9.59
CA ASN A 124 5.57 25.75 -8.69
C ASN A 124 4.47 24.68 -8.57
N GLU A 125 3.41 24.98 -7.85
CA GLU A 125 2.24 24.11 -7.68
C GLU A 125 1.47 23.87 -8.99
N GLN A 126 1.67 24.67 -10.03
CA GLN A 126 1.09 24.53 -11.37
C GLN A 126 2.00 23.76 -12.34
N ASN A 127 3.14 23.25 -11.84
CA ASN A 127 4.20 22.61 -12.64
C ASN A 127 4.84 23.55 -13.68
N GLU A 128 4.94 24.84 -13.37
CA GLU A 128 5.65 25.82 -14.17
C GLU A 128 6.99 26.16 -13.52
N LYS A 129 7.99 26.56 -14.34
CA LYS A 129 9.31 26.97 -13.86
C LYS A 129 9.22 28.10 -12.84
N LEU A 130 9.69 27.84 -11.62
CA LEU A 130 9.58 28.77 -10.50
C LEU A 130 10.76 29.76 -10.48
N THR A 131 10.47 31.02 -10.22
CA THR A 131 11.48 32.08 -10.00
C THR A 131 11.20 32.81 -8.70
N VAL A 132 12.25 33.18 -7.99
CA VAL A 132 12.21 33.94 -6.74
C VAL A 132 13.01 35.23 -6.86
N ASN A 133 12.56 36.29 -6.21
CA ASN A 133 13.28 37.58 -6.15
C ASN A 133 14.26 37.57 -4.97
N LYS A 134 15.12 38.57 -4.91
CA LYS A 134 16.03 38.77 -3.78
C LYS A 134 15.25 38.93 -2.47
N GLY A 135 15.68 38.22 -1.42
CA GLY A 135 14.96 38.16 -0.13
C GLY A 135 13.77 37.20 -0.09
N GLU A 136 13.50 36.49 -1.19
CA GLU A 136 12.46 35.45 -1.26
C GLU A 136 13.05 34.03 -1.32
N VAL A 137 12.32 33.06 -0.82
CA VAL A 137 12.68 31.64 -0.89
C VAL A 137 11.47 30.82 -1.36
N ALA A 138 11.73 29.78 -2.15
CA ALA A 138 10.73 28.74 -2.34
C ALA A 138 11.12 27.50 -1.54
N VAL A 139 10.14 26.95 -0.84
CA VAL A 139 10.30 25.88 0.14
C VAL A 139 9.69 24.58 -0.41
N PRO A 140 10.37 23.41 -0.28
CA PRO A 140 9.79 22.13 -0.69
C PRO A 140 8.44 21.87 -0.01
N ILE A 141 7.47 21.32 -0.76
CA ILE A 141 6.12 20.95 -0.26
C ILE A 141 6.19 20.06 0.99
N TYR A 142 7.21 19.22 1.11
CA TYR A 142 7.44 18.42 2.31
C TYR A 142 7.46 19.26 3.60
N PHE A 143 8.14 20.39 3.61
CA PHE A 143 8.23 21.26 4.78
C PHE A 143 6.96 22.07 5.01
N GLN A 144 6.22 22.42 3.95
CA GLN A 144 4.88 22.99 4.09
C GLN A 144 3.99 22.11 4.95
N GLN A 145 3.96 20.82 4.64
CA GLN A 145 3.15 19.85 5.38
C GLN A 145 3.66 19.61 6.80
N LYS A 146 4.98 19.48 6.95
CA LYS A 146 5.60 19.16 8.25
C LYS A 146 5.45 20.27 9.29
N TYR A 147 5.56 21.53 8.85
CA TYR A 147 5.54 22.71 9.73
C TYR A 147 4.28 23.58 9.55
N HIS A 148 3.33 23.14 8.70
CA HIS A 148 2.10 23.89 8.37
C HIS A 148 2.36 25.32 7.89
N LEU A 149 3.39 25.48 7.04
CA LEU A 149 3.84 26.78 6.56
C LEU A 149 2.86 27.43 5.59
N ASN A 150 2.79 28.75 5.64
CA ASN A 150 1.98 29.56 4.74
C ASN A 150 2.88 30.47 3.89
N ILE A 151 2.38 30.86 2.71
CA ILE A 151 3.03 31.88 1.87
C ILE A 151 3.10 33.19 2.64
N GLY A 152 4.27 33.84 2.62
CA GLY A 152 4.52 35.08 3.33
C GLY A 152 5.21 34.93 4.70
N GLU A 153 5.26 33.72 5.26
CA GLU A 153 6.04 33.42 6.46
C GLU A 153 7.56 33.55 6.20
N THR A 154 8.33 33.63 7.27
CA THR A 154 9.77 33.89 7.19
C THR A 154 10.56 32.62 7.44
N LEU A 155 11.55 32.34 6.58
CA LEU A 155 12.62 31.37 6.79
C LEU A 155 13.85 32.13 7.28
N LEU A 156 14.37 31.78 8.45
CA LEU A 156 15.61 32.33 9.02
C LEU A 156 16.74 31.32 8.94
N ILE A 157 17.92 31.80 8.53
CA ILE A 157 19.14 31.00 8.50
C ILE A 157 20.18 31.76 9.34
N GLU A 158 20.76 31.10 10.36
CA GLU A 158 21.65 31.73 11.33
C GLU A 158 22.94 30.93 11.44
N LYS A 159 24.10 31.63 11.43
CA LYS A 159 25.41 31.03 11.74
C LYS A 159 26.32 32.06 12.40
N GLY A 160 26.54 31.90 13.69
CA GLY A 160 27.32 32.86 14.48
C GLY A 160 26.69 34.26 14.44
N ALA A 161 27.40 35.25 13.91
CA ALA A 161 26.92 36.62 13.77
C ALA A 161 26.11 36.88 12.47
N HIS A 162 26.08 35.93 11.54
CA HIS A 162 25.40 36.08 10.27
C HIS A 162 23.95 35.57 10.38
N GLN A 163 22.99 36.42 9.99
CA GLN A 163 21.59 36.13 9.94
C GLN A 163 21.02 36.48 8.57
N PHE A 164 20.36 35.53 7.93
CA PHE A 164 19.66 35.70 6.66
C PHE A 164 18.17 35.46 6.87
N SER A 165 17.35 36.37 6.38
CA SER A 165 15.89 36.31 6.50
C SER A 165 15.25 36.30 5.12
N PHE A 166 14.46 35.27 4.82
CA PHE A 166 13.78 35.08 3.54
C PHE A 166 12.28 34.95 3.74
N ARG A 167 11.50 35.62 2.89
CA ARG A 167 10.08 35.46 2.85
C ARG A 167 9.70 34.28 1.96
N ILE A 168 8.84 33.37 2.44
CA ILE A 168 8.33 32.23 1.65
C ILE A 168 7.41 32.78 0.55
N LYS A 169 7.83 32.64 -0.71
CA LYS A 169 7.07 33.08 -1.90
C LYS A 169 6.14 32.01 -2.41
N ALA A 170 6.61 30.79 -2.43
CA ALA A 170 5.89 29.65 -3.00
C ALA A 170 6.39 28.33 -2.39
N PHE A 171 5.60 27.28 -2.57
CA PHE A 171 6.05 25.92 -2.32
C PHE A 171 6.47 25.29 -3.65
N LEU A 172 7.56 24.54 -3.62
CA LEU A 172 8.15 23.99 -4.83
C LEU A 172 7.99 22.47 -4.92
N ARG A 173 7.86 22.00 -6.16
CA ARG A 173 7.95 20.60 -6.58
C ARG A 173 9.28 20.35 -7.23
N ASP A 174 9.89 19.23 -6.88
CA ASP A 174 11.21 18.82 -7.34
C ASP A 174 11.12 17.44 -7.99
N ALA A 175 11.41 17.32 -9.28
CA ALA A 175 11.31 16.06 -10.00
C ALA A 175 12.23 14.96 -9.43
N GLN A 176 13.38 15.35 -8.85
CA GLN A 176 14.39 14.43 -8.32
C GLN A 176 14.21 14.14 -6.83
N MET A 177 13.92 15.17 -6.02
CA MET A 177 13.97 15.09 -4.54
C MET A 177 12.60 15.25 -3.88
N ASN A 178 11.51 15.08 -4.63
CA ASN A 178 10.16 15.25 -4.15
C ASN A 178 9.69 14.13 -3.18
N PRO A 179 9.93 12.82 -3.48
CA PRO A 179 9.44 11.74 -2.63
C PRO A 179 9.99 11.81 -1.20
N SER A 180 9.18 11.42 -0.23
CA SER A 180 9.60 11.34 1.19
C SER A 180 10.71 10.31 1.46
N LEU A 181 10.88 9.35 0.53
CA LEU A 181 12.00 8.39 0.55
C LEU A 181 13.36 9.03 0.27
N VAL A 182 13.39 10.15 -0.45
CA VAL A 182 14.62 10.88 -0.75
C VAL A 182 14.87 11.88 0.37
N SER A 183 15.97 11.70 1.09
CA SER A 183 16.31 12.55 2.25
C SER A 183 16.72 13.98 1.88
N SER A 184 17.28 14.18 0.70
CA SER A 184 17.70 15.51 0.22
C SER A 184 16.50 16.34 -0.23
N LYS A 185 16.43 17.62 0.17
CA LYS A 185 15.36 18.56 -0.20
C LYS A 185 15.96 19.88 -0.63
N ARG A 186 15.64 20.34 -1.86
CA ARG A 186 16.19 21.56 -2.44
C ARG A 186 15.31 22.78 -2.16
N PHE A 187 15.87 23.84 -1.59
CA PHE A 187 15.28 25.15 -1.39
C PHE A 187 15.77 26.10 -2.49
N LEU A 188 14.87 26.81 -3.13
CA LEU A 188 15.23 27.74 -4.21
C LEU A 188 15.45 29.14 -3.68
N LEU A 189 16.63 29.73 -3.99
CA LEU A 189 17.00 31.10 -3.69
C LEU A 189 17.31 31.90 -4.95
N HIS A 190 17.23 33.23 -4.81
CA HIS A 190 17.75 34.15 -5.81
C HIS A 190 19.28 34.03 -5.91
N ASN A 191 19.86 34.32 -7.09
CA ASN A 191 21.29 34.17 -7.33
C ASN A 191 22.15 34.96 -6.33
N ASP A 192 21.79 36.22 -6.01
CA ASP A 192 22.53 37.08 -5.09
C ASP A 192 22.50 36.54 -3.66
N ASP A 193 21.32 36.05 -3.21
CA ASP A 193 21.13 35.50 -1.88
C ASP A 193 21.90 34.20 -1.72
N TRP A 194 21.85 33.32 -2.74
CA TRP A 194 22.62 32.10 -2.76
C TRP A 194 24.14 32.39 -2.66
N ASN A 195 24.64 33.40 -3.41
CA ASN A 195 26.05 33.80 -3.35
C ASN A 195 26.45 34.34 -1.96
N ALA A 196 25.53 35.10 -1.32
CA ALA A 196 25.77 35.61 0.04
C ALA A 196 25.83 34.46 1.08
N ILE A 197 24.94 33.51 1.00
CA ILE A 197 24.94 32.31 1.88
C ILE A 197 26.20 31.46 1.62
N ASN A 198 26.59 31.32 0.36
CA ASN A 198 27.77 30.55 -0.03
C ASN A 198 29.07 31.08 0.56
N GLN A 199 29.17 32.37 0.89
CA GLN A 199 30.33 32.94 1.58
C GLN A 199 30.42 32.47 3.04
N VAL A 200 29.30 32.18 3.68
CA VAL A 200 29.21 31.79 5.09
C VAL A 200 29.19 30.26 5.27
N PHE A 201 28.46 29.58 4.40
CA PHE A 201 28.31 28.12 4.42
C PHE A 201 29.12 27.52 3.26
N GLN A 202 30.23 26.89 3.59
CA GLN A 202 31.19 26.40 2.59
C GLN A 202 30.92 24.96 2.15
N LYS A 203 30.11 24.19 2.92
CA LYS A 203 29.80 22.78 2.62
C LYS A 203 28.86 22.69 1.42
N LYS A 204 29.35 22.07 0.36
CA LYS A 204 28.60 21.88 -0.90
C LYS A 204 28.55 20.44 -1.31
N GLU A 205 27.40 20.08 -1.86
CA GLU A 205 27.20 18.88 -2.65
C GLU A 205 26.89 19.28 -4.09
N TYR A 206 27.17 18.42 -5.03
CA TYR A 206 26.97 18.70 -6.46
C TYR A 206 26.06 17.63 -7.07
N LEU A 207 25.13 18.06 -7.95
CA LEU A 207 24.48 17.18 -8.91
C LEU A 207 25.16 17.35 -10.25
N ILE A 208 25.71 16.27 -10.78
CA ILE A 208 26.27 16.20 -12.13
C ILE A 208 25.20 15.53 -12.99
N GLU A 209 24.57 16.30 -13.85
CA GLU A 209 23.38 15.94 -14.55
C GLU A 209 23.61 15.85 -16.06
N PHE A 210 23.04 14.82 -16.69
CA PHE A 210 23.15 14.60 -18.12
C PHE A 210 21.77 14.37 -18.75
N LEU A 211 21.55 15.04 -19.89
CA LEU A 211 20.53 14.70 -20.85
C LEU A 211 21.16 13.88 -21.96
N LEU A 212 20.55 12.78 -22.33
CA LEU A 212 20.98 11.90 -23.41
C LEU A 212 20.18 12.17 -24.69
N HIS A 213 20.71 11.74 -25.83
CA HIS A 213 19.94 11.72 -27.07
C HIS A 213 18.81 10.68 -27.04
N ASP A 214 19.04 9.58 -26.30
CA ASP A 214 18.06 8.51 -26.07
C ASP A 214 18.04 8.16 -24.58
N ALA A 215 16.95 8.51 -23.89
CA ALA A 215 16.74 8.25 -22.46
C ALA A 215 16.77 6.74 -22.10
N ALA A 216 16.49 5.85 -23.07
CA ALA A 216 16.55 4.40 -22.85
C ALA A 216 17.98 3.91 -22.57
N GLN A 217 19.00 4.68 -22.92
CA GLN A 217 20.41 4.34 -22.69
C GLN A 217 20.95 4.81 -21.32
N ALA A 218 20.11 5.32 -20.44
CA ALA A 218 20.54 5.89 -19.16
C ALA A 218 21.30 4.88 -18.27
N ASP A 219 20.88 3.62 -18.23
CA ASP A 219 21.57 2.59 -17.43
C ASP A 219 22.92 2.19 -18.05
N ALA A 220 23.03 2.13 -19.38
CA ALA A 220 24.29 1.92 -20.09
C ALA A 220 25.26 3.11 -19.86
N PHE A 221 24.73 4.34 -19.92
CA PHE A 221 25.50 5.54 -19.62
C PHE A 221 25.99 5.57 -18.16
N GLN A 222 25.16 5.16 -17.20
CA GLN A 222 25.55 5.01 -15.81
C GLN A 222 26.78 4.10 -15.68
N THR A 223 26.77 2.95 -16.34
CA THR A 223 27.90 2.00 -16.33
C THR A 223 29.17 2.62 -16.91
N ILE A 224 29.06 3.35 -18.02
CA ILE A 224 30.20 4.06 -18.63
C ILE A 224 30.75 5.13 -17.68
N TYR A 225 29.88 5.97 -17.08
CA TYR A 225 30.29 7.02 -16.15
C TYR A 225 31.05 6.44 -14.95
N GLN A 226 30.51 5.39 -14.35
CA GLN A 226 31.06 4.73 -13.16
C GLN A 226 32.36 3.95 -13.42
N SER A 227 32.63 3.57 -14.69
CA SER A 227 33.90 2.96 -15.06
C SER A 227 35.04 3.96 -15.19
N THR A 228 34.77 5.26 -15.12
CA THR A 228 35.76 6.34 -15.18
C THR A 228 36.17 6.79 -13.79
N GLN A 229 37.27 7.60 -13.74
CA GLN A 229 37.73 8.25 -12.49
C GLN A 229 37.06 9.62 -12.27
N LEU A 230 35.86 9.83 -12.80
CA LEU A 230 35.12 11.08 -12.62
C LEU A 230 34.57 11.20 -11.18
N PRO A 231 34.20 12.42 -10.77
CA PRO A 231 33.59 12.68 -9.48
C PRO A 231 32.32 11.83 -9.29
N GLN A 232 32.34 10.87 -8.34
CA GLN A 232 31.23 9.92 -8.08
C GLN A 232 31.11 9.58 -6.59
N GLN A 233 31.39 10.56 -5.72
CA GLN A 233 31.30 10.38 -4.26
C GLN A 233 29.86 10.61 -3.79
N GLY A 234 28.97 9.72 -4.17
CA GLY A 234 27.54 9.75 -3.85
C GLY A 234 26.75 8.82 -4.75
N PRO A 235 25.45 8.64 -4.48
CA PRO A 235 24.60 7.79 -5.29
C PRO A 235 24.38 8.37 -6.69
N SER A 236 24.19 7.49 -7.66
CA SER A 236 23.74 7.86 -9.00
C SER A 236 22.30 7.40 -9.24
N VAL A 237 21.56 8.16 -10.02
CA VAL A 237 20.13 7.95 -10.27
C VAL A 237 19.85 8.10 -11.76
N THR A 238 19.17 7.13 -12.36
CA THR A 238 18.70 7.19 -13.75
C THR A 238 17.24 7.63 -13.81
N LEU A 239 16.77 8.11 -14.94
CA LEU A 239 15.37 8.53 -15.14
C LEU A 239 14.35 7.41 -14.83
N PRO A 240 14.57 6.15 -15.23
CA PRO A 240 13.70 5.04 -14.80
C PRO A 240 13.63 4.89 -13.27
N LEU A 241 14.76 5.04 -12.56
CA LEU A 241 14.80 5.00 -11.10
C LEU A 241 14.09 6.20 -10.47
N LEU A 242 14.26 7.41 -11.02
CA LEU A 242 13.49 8.59 -10.58
C LEU A 242 11.99 8.38 -10.71
N ARG A 243 11.55 7.83 -11.81
CA ARG A 243 10.13 7.49 -12.06
C ARG A 243 9.62 6.46 -11.04
N MET A 244 10.40 5.41 -10.78
CA MET A 244 10.07 4.38 -9.79
C MET A 244 9.97 4.96 -8.37
N LEU A 245 10.94 5.79 -7.94
CA LEU A 245 10.93 6.42 -6.60
C LEU A 245 9.71 7.31 -6.40
N ASN A 246 9.31 8.07 -7.42
CA ASN A 246 8.09 8.89 -7.37
C ASN A 246 6.81 8.04 -7.34
N ALA A 247 6.81 6.86 -7.95
CA ALA A 247 5.65 5.96 -7.98
C ALA A 247 5.52 5.06 -6.74
N LEU A 248 6.58 4.83 -5.97
CA LEU A 248 6.67 3.75 -4.99
C LEU A 248 5.57 3.83 -3.92
N THR A 249 5.42 4.98 -3.29
CA THR A 249 4.50 5.17 -2.15
C THR A 249 3.04 5.07 -2.58
N ASP A 250 2.68 5.75 -3.66
CA ASP A 250 1.30 5.78 -4.17
C ASP A 250 0.95 4.48 -4.93
N GLY A 251 1.92 3.84 -5.55
CA GLY A 251 1.78 2.52 -6.17
C GLY A 251 1.38 1.43 -5.17
N MET A 252 1.92 1.45 -3.95
CA MET A 252 1.46 0.54 -2.87
C MET A 252 -0.02 0.75 -2.54
N VAL A 253 -0.47 1.99 -2.47
CA VAL A 253 -1.88 2.32 -2.19
C VAL A 253 -2.78 1.80 -3.31
N ILE A 254 -2.38 1.98 -4.56
CA ILE A 254 -3.11 1.46 -5.73
C ILE A 254 -3.21 -0.08 -5.67
N ALA A 255 -2.13 -0.77 -5.35
CA ALA A 255 -2.12 -2.24 -5.23
C ALA A 255 -3.14 -2.73 -4.18
N ILE A 256 -3.23 -2.05 -3.04
CA ILE A 256 -4.21 -2.37 -2.00
C ILE A 256 -5.63 -2.09 -2.48
N LEU A 257 -5.88 -0.95 -3.11
CA LEU A 257 -7.20 -0.61 -3.64
C LEU A 257 -7.66 -1.64 -4.69
N LEU A 258 -6.78 -2.08 -5.58
CA LEU A 258 -7.07 -3.13 -6.56
C LEU A 258 -7.42 -4.46 -5.88
N LEU A 259 -6.68 -4.85 -4.85
CA LEU A 259 -6.98 -6.06 -4.07
C LEU A 259 -8.36 -5.96 -3.39
N VAL A 260 -8.64 -4.84 -2.74
CA VAL A 260 -9.95 -4.54 -2.13
C VAL A 260 -11.07 -4.62 -3.17
N CYS A 261 -10.86 -4.10 -4.38
CA CYS A 261 -11.82 -4.16 -5.48
C CYS A 261 -12.12 -5.61 -5.91
N ILE A 262 -11.09 -6.44 -6.08
CA ILE A 262 -11.24 -7.86 -6.45
C ILE A 262 -12.07 -8.59 -5.38
N LEU A 263 -11.81 -8.33 -4.11
CA LEU A 263 -12.55 -8.92 -3.00
C LEU A 263 -14.03 -8.48 -3.00
N LEU A 264 -14.28 -7.19 -3.18
CA LEU A 264 -15.64 -6.64 -3.23
C LEU A 264 -16.43 -7.17 -4.43
N ILE A 265 -15.80 -7.28 -5.62
CA ILE A 265 -16.43 -7.91 -6.78
C ILE A 265 -16.81 -9.36 -6.44
N SER A 266 -15.90 -10.11 -5.82
CA SER A 266 -16.16 -11.50 -5.42
C SER A 266 -17.31 -11.61 -4.43
N ILE A 267 -17.37 -10.73 -3.43
CA ILE A 267 -18.45 -10.65 -2.45
C ILE A 267 -19.77 -10.28 -3.16
N ALA A 268 -19.77 -9.29 -4.05
CA ALA A 268 -20.94 -8.85 -4.79
C ALA A 268 -21.52 -9.98 -5.67
N LEU A 269 -20.67 -10.73 -6.37
CA LEU A 269 -21.07 -11.87 -7.20
C LEU A 269 -21.66 -13.02 -6.36
N LEU A 270 -21.05 -13.35 -5.22
CA LEU A 270 -21.59 -14.37 -4.31
C LEU A 270 -22.93 -13.94 -3.70
N SER A 271 -23.03 -12.67 -3.33
CA SER A 271 -24.24 -12.05 -2.79
C SER A 271 -25.38 -12.06 -3.80
N LEU A 272 -25.07 -11.68 -5.03
CA LEU A 272 -26.00 -11.72 -6.14
C LEU A 272 -26.50 -13.15 -6.40
N ARG A 273 -25.59 -14.13 -6.42
CA ARG A 273 -25.95 -15.55 -6.56
C ARG A 273 -26.90 -16.01 -5.45
N LEU A 274 -26.63 -15.63 -4.20
CA LEU A 274 -27.48 -15.99 -3.06
C LEU A 274 -28.88 -15.38 -3.20
N ALA A 275 -28.93 -14.07 -3.52
CA ALA A 275 -30.20 -13.35 -3.73
C ALA A 275 -31.03 -13.92 -4.89
N MET A 276 -30.35 -14.26 -6.00
CA MET A 276 -31.01 -14.87 -7.16
C MET A 276 -31.58 -16.24 -6.85
N ILE A 277 -30.83 -17.11 -6.16
CA ILE A 277 -31.32 -18.43 -5.76
C ILE A 277 -32.53 -18.28 -4.82
N ALA A 278 -32.48 -17.35 -3.88
CA ALA A 278 -33.59 -17.07 -2.96
C ALA A 278 -34.83 -16.60 -3.70
N SER A 279 -34.70 -15.63 -4.62
CA SER A 279 -35.82 -15.12 -5.43
C SER A 279 -36.43 -16.20 -6.32
N ILE A 280 -35.60 -17.06 -6.92
CA ILE A 280 -36.07 -18.18 -7.74
C ILE A 280 -36.87 -19.20 -6.93
N GLU A 281 -36.37 -19.57 -5.72
CA GLU A 281 -37.08 -20.51 -4.84
C GLU A 281 -38.40 -19.93 -4.34
N GLU A 282 -38.51 -18.63 -4.11
CA GLU A 282 -39.73 -17.94 -3.68
C GLU A 282 -40.78 -17.85 -4.81
N ASP A 283 -40.33 -17.59 -6.05
CA ASP A 283 -41.17 -17.42 -7.24
C ASP A 283 -41.40 -18.74 -8.02
N GLU A 284 -41.01 -19.90 -7.47
CA GLU A 284 -41.04 -21.19 -8.18
C GLU A 284 -42.43 -21.52 -8.75
N ARG A 285 -43.47 -21.25 -7.95
CA ARG A 285 -44.87 -21.48 -8.37
C ARG A 285 -45.31 -20.53 -9.50
N GLU A 286 -44.94 -19.25 -9.41
CA GLU A 286 -45.20 -18.24 -10.44
C GLU A 286 -44.50 -18.60 -11.77
N ILE A 287 -43.23 -19.05 -11.67
CA ILE A 287 -42.46 -19.54 -12.82
C ILE A 287 -43.09 -20.77 -13.45
N GLY A 288 -43.59 -21.69 -12.64
CA GLY A 288 -44.32 -22.87 -13.11
C GLY A 288 -45.59 -22.52 -13.90
N ILE A 289 -46.39 -21.60 -13.38
CA ILE A 289 -47.61 -21.10 -14.07
C ILE A 289 -47.26 -20.44 -15.41
N LEU A 290 -46.21 -19.59 -15.45
CA LEU A 290 -45.77 -18.93 -16.67
C LEU A 290 -45.30 -19.95 -17.74
N LYS A 291 -44.66 -21.05 -17.33
CA LYS A 291 -44.30 -22.15 -18.24
C LYS A 291 -45.50 -22.88 -18.82
N VAL A 292 -46.53 -23.14 -17.97
CA VAL A 292 -47.76 -23.80 -18.41
C VAL A 292 -48.53 -22.92 -19.40
N LEU A 293 -48.51 -21.60 -19.21
CA LEU A 293 -49.08 -20.63 -20.13
C LEU A 293 -48.31 -20.49 -21.45
N GLY A 294 -47.27 -21.33 -21.66
CA GLY A 294 -46.49 -21.37 -22.90
C GLY A 294 -45.45 -20.27 -23.05
N ILE A 295 -45.14 -19.52 -21.99
CA ILE A 295 -44.10 -18.46 -22.08
C ILE A 295 -42.73 -19.12 -22.18
N PRO A 296 -41.94 -18.83 -23.24
CA PRO A 296 -40.66 -19.46 -23.45
C PRO A 296 -39.65 -19.07 -22.34
N LEU A 297 -38.84 -20.03 -21.95
CA LEU A 297 -37.87 -19.94 -20.85
C LEU A 297 -36.91 -18.76 -21.00
N THR A 298 -36.59 -18.41 -22.25
CA THR A 298 -35.75 -17.26 -22.59
C THR A 298 -36.36 -15.93 -22.18
N LYS A 299 -37.68 -15.77 -22.34
CA LYS A 299 -38.41 -14.57 -21.92
C LYS A 299 -38.51 -14.46 -20.40
N ILE A 300 -38.69 -15.61 -19.69
CA ILE A 300 -38.72 -15.64 -18.23
C ILE A 300 -37.29 -15.23 -17.72
N LYS A 301 -36.23 -15.81 -18.25
CA LYS A 301 -34.85 -15.42 -17.91
C LYS A 301 -34.58 -13.92 -18.13
N GLN A 302 -35.05 -13.37 -19.25
CA GLN A 302 -34.89 -11.96 -19.58
C GLN A 302 -35.57 -11.03 -18.55
N LEU A 303 -36.66 -11.42 -17.92
CA LEU A 303 -37.32 -10.64 -16.87
C LEU A 303 -36.45 -10.55 -15.61
N TYR A 304 -35.89 -11.69 -15.18
CA TYR A 304 -34.99 -11.72 -13.99
C TYR A 304 -33.68 -11.03 -14.29
N VAL A 305 -33.03 -11.25 -15.44
CA VAL A 305 -31.81 -10.51 -15.82
C VAL A 305 -32.08 -9.00 -15.86
N GLY A 306 -33.26 -8.59 -16.40
CA GLY A 306 -33.65 -7.19 -16.44
C GLY A 306 -33.71 -6.53 -15.06
N LYS A 307 -34.23 -7.24 -14.04
CA LYS A 307 -34.22 -6.76 -12.63
C LYS A 307 -32.79 -6.48 -12.16
N TYR A 308 -31.90 -7.47 -12.29
CA TYR A 308 -30.52 -7.33 -11.81
C TYR A 308 -29.70 -6.37 -12.66
N ALA A 309 -30.01 -6.22 -13.94
CA ALA A 309 -29.40 -5.19 -14.79
C ALA A 309 -29.76 -3.78 -14.32
N VAL A 310 -31.03 -3.54 -13.94
CA VAL A 310 -31.43 -2.23 -13.37
C VAL A 310 -30.69 -1.95 -12.07
N LEU A 311 -30.56 -2.95 -11.16
CA LEU A 311 -29.81 -2.80 -9.91
C LEU A 311 -28.32 -2.55 -10.18
N ALA A 312 -27.72 -3.27 -11.15
CA ALA A 312 -26.34 -3.08 -11.55
C ALA A 312 -26.09 -1.68 -12.11
N CYS A 313 -26.93 -1.22 -13.03
CA CYS A 313 -26.82 0.13 -13.60
C CYS A 313 -26.98 1.21 -12.52
N ALA A 314 -28.00 1.09 -11.66
CA ALA A 314 -28.24 2.05 -10.57
C ALA A 314 -27.06 2.09 -9.58
N GLY A 315 -26.54 0.91 -9.18
CA GLY A 315 -25.38 0.82 -8.28
C GLY A 315 -24.10 1.37 -8.91
N CYS A 316 -23.83 1.04 -10.18
CA CYS A 316 -22.65 1.53 -10.88
C CYS A 316 -22.70 3.04 -11.17
N ILE A 317 -23.85 3.60 -11.50
CA ILE A 317 -24.04 5.05 -11.66
C ILE A 317 -23.78 5.75 -10.33
N ALA A 318 -24.41 5.27 -9.24
CA ALA A 318 -24.18 5.81 -7.91
C ALA A 318 -22.70 5.68 -7.46
N GLY A 319 -22.06 4.54 -7.75
CA GLY A 319 -20.63 4.32 -7.49
C GLY A 319 -19.74 5.28 -8.27
N TYR A 320 -20.03 5.52 -9.55
CA TYR A 320 -19.32 6.51 -10.36
C TYR A 320 -19.48 7.94 -9.80
N VAL A 321 -20.71 8.33 -9.42
CA VAL A 321 -20.95 9.64 -8.78
C VAL A 321 -20.17 9.79 -7.47
N LEU A 322 -20.13 8.73 -6.64
CA LEU A 322 -19.31 8.74 -5.43
C LEU A 322 -17.80 8.88 -5.75
N THR A 323 -17.32 8.27 -6.84
CA THR A 323 -15.93 8.43 -7.26
C THR A 323 -15.62 9.87 -7.63
N LEU A 324 -16.55 10.57 -8.30
CA LEU A 324 -16.37 11.99 -8.63
C LEU A 324 -16.32 12.91 -7.40
N ILE A 325 -16.98 12.51 -6.30
CA ILE A 325 -17.04 13.31 -5.06
C ILE A 325 -15.85 12.96 -4.12
N PHE A 326 -15.54 11.68 -3.99
CA PHE A 326 -14.60 11.19 -2.97
C PHE A 326 -13.31 10.58 -3.55
N GLY A 327 -13.21 10.39 -4.87
CA GLY A 327 -12.06 9.74 -5.50
C GLY A 327 -10.74 10.46 -5.24
N ASP A 328 -10.77 11.78 -5.23
CA ASP A 328 -9.60 12.62 -4.98
C ASP A 328 -9.01 12.46 -3.55
N MET A 329 -9.80 11.99 -2.58
CA MET A 329 -9.29 11.70 -1.24
C MET A 329 -8.18 10.63 -1.22
N PHE A 330 -8.21 9.72 -2.18
CA PHE A 330 -7.16 8.68 -2.32
C PHE A 330 -5.92 9.21 -3.05
N ALA A 331 -6.05 10.29 -3.81
CA ALA A 331 -5.00 10.85 -4.65
C ALA A 331 -4.38 12.15 -4.09
N VAL A 332 -4.68 12.50 -2.83
CA VAL A 332 -4.20 13.76 -2.19
C VAL A 332 -2.69 13.92 -2.29
N ASN A 333 -1.92 12.86 -2.00
CA ASN A 333 -0.46 12.92 -2.11
C ASN A 333 0.00 13.19 -3.54
N ILE A 334 -0.59 12.48 -4.52
CA ILE A 334 -0.25 12.67 -5.94
C ILE A 334 -0.48 14.12 -6.35
N GLN A 335 -1.64 14.66 -5.98
CA GLN A 335 -2.00 16.06 -6.31
C GLN A 335 -1.05 17.07 -5.67
N GLN A 336 -0.69 16.85 -4.41
CA GLN A 336 0.21 17.75 -3.68
C GLN A 336 1.64 17.69 -4.21
N TYR A 337 2.22 16.49 -4.29
CA TYR A 337 3.64 16.34 -4.64
C TYR A 337 3.92 16.40 -6.14
N MET A 338 2.99 15.96 -6.99
CA MET A 338 3.24 15.83 -8.44
C MET A 338 2.35 16.73 -9.30
N GLY A 339 1.30 17.28 -8.71
CA GLY A 339 0.34 18.14 -9.42
C GLY A 339 -0.92 17.42 -9.88
N ASN A 340 -1.92 18.23 -10.18
CA ASN A 340 -3.19 17.74 -10.66
C ASN A 340 -3.25 17.83 -12.19
N GLN A 341 -3.40 16.70 -12.85
CA GLN A 341 -3.66 16.67 -14.29
C GLN A 341 -5.15 16.51 -14.55
N HIS A 342 -5.84 17.57 -14.92
CA HIS A 342 -7.21 17.50 -15.44
C HIS A 342 -7.21 17.03 -16.89
N SER A 343 -6.91 15.75 -17.12
CA SER A 343 -7.07 15.12 -18.42
C SER A 343 -8.50 14.63 -18.61
N PHE A 344 -9.02 14.62 -19.82
CA PHE A 344 -10.30 13.99 -20.16
C PHE A 344 -10.36 12.52 -19.70
N ALA A 345 -9.23 11.85 -19.67
CA ALA A 345 -9.08 10.48 -19.15
C ALA A 345 -9.51 10.34 -17.68
N HIS A 346 -9.34 11.40 -16.87
CA HIS A 346 -9.74 11.43 -15.45
C HIS A 346 -11.24 11.17 -15.24
N TRP A 347 -12.09 11.59 -16.15
CA TRP A 347 -13.53 11.38 -16.11
C TRP A 347 -13.96 10.12 -16.86
N LEU A 348 -13.33 9.86 -18.02
CA LEU A 348 -13.72 8.79 -18.93
C LEU A 348 -13.40 7.40 -18.36
N ILE A 349 -12.21 7.20 -17.76
CA ILE A 349 -11.77 5.87 -17.38
C ILE A 349 -12.51 5.34 -16.15
N PRO A 350 -12.78 6.11 -15.08
CA PRO A 350 -13.69 5.68 -14.02
C PRO A 350 -15.09 5.30 -14.53
N LEU A 351 -15.60 6.02 -15.54
CA LEU A 351 -16.86 5.69 -16.20
C LEU A 351 -16.78 4.34 -16.92
N LEU A 352 -15.73 4.10 -17.69
CA LEU A 352 -15.51 2.83 -18.38
C LEU A 352 -15.38 1.66 -17.40
N VAL A 353 -14.67 1.83 -16.30
CA VAL A 353 -14.54 0.81 -15.25
C VAL A 353 -15.90 0.51 -14.60
N SER A 354 -16.71 1.53 -14.35
CA SER A 354 -18.07 1.35 -13.83
C SER A 354 -18.95 0.60 -14.82
N ILE A 355 -18.84 0.88 -16.12
CA ILE A 355 -19.55 0.14 -17.19
C ILE A 355 -19.07 -1.32 -17.25
N VAL A 356 -17.77 -1.57 -17.20
CA VAL A 356 -17.21 -2.93 -17.18
C VAL A 356 -17.70 -3.70 -15.95
N THR A 357 -17.76 -3.07 -14.78
CA THR A 357 -18.30 -3.65 -13.55
C THR A 357 -19.78 -4.04 -13.73
N ALA A 358 -20.59 -3.17 -14.33
CA ALA A 358 -21.99 -3.47 -14.64
C ALA A 358 -22.12 -4.67 -15.61
N ILE A 359 -21.27 -4.71 -16.66
CA ILE A 359 -21.25 -5.82 -17.63
C ILE A 359 -20.89 -7.14 -16.93
N ILE A 360 -19.90 -7.16 -16.05
CA ILE A 360 -19.50 -8.35 -15.27
C ILE A 360 -20.70 -8.87 -14.45
N ILE A 361 -21.39 -7.99 -13.73
CA ILE A 361 -22.54 -8.33 -12.89
C ILE A 361 -23.71 -8.86 -13.74
N ILE A 362 -24.03 -8.22 -14.85
CA ILE A 362 -25.09 -8.63 -15.75
C ILE A 362 -24.80 -9.99 -16.40
N THR A 363 -23.57 -10.18 -16.87
CA THR A 363 -23.12 -11.46 -17.48
C THR A 363 -23.15 -12.59 -16.46
N PHE A 364 -22.69 -12.33 -15.24
CA PHE A 364 -22.78 -13.30 -14.14
C PHE A 364 -24.23 -13.65 -13.79
N SER A 365 -25.13 -12.64 -13.74
CA SER A 365 -26.55 -12.86 -13.52
C SER A 365 -27.15 -13.81 -14.58
N TYR A 366 -26.80 -13.57 -15.86
CA TYR A 366 -27.23 -14.45 -16.95
C TYR A 366 -26.69 -15.89 -16.80
N ALA A 367 -25.42 -16.03 -16.36
CA ALA A 367 -24.80 -17.35 -16.15
C ALA A 367 -25.48 -18.14 -15.00
N VAL A 368 -25.83 -17.48 -13.90
CA VAL A 368 -26.54 -18.11 -12.77
C VAL A 368 -27.90 -18.63 -13.20
N LEU A 369 -28.59 -17.89 -14.07
CA LEU A 369 -29.94 -18.27 -14.56
C LEU A 369 -29.92 -19.44 -15.58
N ARG A 370 -28.78 -19.94 -16.02
CA ARG A 370 -28.71 -21.17 -16.84
C ARG A 370 -29.35 -22.36 -16.14
N LYS A 371 -29.32 -22.41 -14.80
CA LYS A 371 -29.96 -23.47 -13.99
C LYS A 371 -31.49 -23.49 -14.02
N PHE A 372 -32.15 -22.42 -14.49
CA PHE A 372 -33.62 -22.38 -14.67
C PHE A 372 -34.19 -23.47 -15.58
N GLY A 373 -33.37 -24.01 -16.50
CA GLY A 373 -33.80 -25.07 -17.41
C GLY A 373 -34.22 -26.37 -16.70
N GLN A 374 -33.80 -26.58 -15.47
CA GLN A 374 -33.99 -27.82 -14.73
C GLN A 374 -35.31 -27.87 -13.95
N ILE A 375 -36.09 -26.77 -13.85
CA ILE A 375 -37.36 -26.73 -13.16
C ILE A 375 -38.46 -27.25 -14.12
N SER A 376 -39.08 -28.41 -13.82
CA SER A 376 -40.22 -28.91 -14.60
C SER A 376 -41.51 -28.18 -14.23
N ALA A 377 -42.39 -27.91 -15.22
CA ALA A 377 -43.66 -27.22 -14.98
C ALA A 377 -44.59 -28.02 -14.07
N ALA A 378 -44.60 -29.36 -14.20
CA ALA A 378 -45.41 -30.26 -13.37
C ALA A 378 -44.97 -30.26 -11.90
N GLN A 379 -43.65 -30.26 -11.63
CA GLN A 379 -43.11 -30.21 -10.27
C GLN A 379 -43.41 -28.87 -9.56
N ALA A 380 -43.38 -27.77 -10.30
CA ALA A 380 -43.65 -26.44 -9.75
C ALA A 380 -45.12 -26.25 -9.33
N ILE A 381 -46.07 -26.91 -10.00
CA ILE A 381 -47.51 -26.84 -9.68
C ILE A 381 -47.89 -27.80 -8.54
N GLN A 382 -47.27 -28.98 -8.46
CA GLN A 382 -47.54 -29.99 -7.43
C GLN A 382 -46.97 -29.67 -6.04
N GLY A 383 -46.46 -28.49 -5.79
CA GLY A 383 -46.03 -28.07 -4.45
C GLY A 383 -44.52 -28.05 -4.22
N GLY A 384 -43.77 -27.88 -5.29
CA GLY A 384 -42.34 -27.55 -5.21
C GLY A 384 -41.40 -28.74 -5.07
N LEU A 385 -40.12 -28.45 -5.20
CA LEU A 385 -38.94 -29.36 -5.14
C LEU A 385 -38.81 -30.26 -3.89
N THR A 386 -39.84 -30.30 -3.05
CA THR A 386 -39.85 -31.11 -1.82
C THR A 386 -40.14 -32.60 -2.03
N SER A 387 -40.54 -33.01 -3.26
CA SER A 387 -41.14 -34.35 -3.43
C SER A 387 -40.25 -35.43 -4.04
N SER A 388 -39.05 -35.19 -4.56
CA SER A 388 -38.38 -36.29 -5.27
C SER A 388 -36.86 -36.42 -5.18
N ASN A 389 -36.22 -35.76 -4.25
CA ASN A 389 -34.87 -36.17 -3.92
C ASN A 389 -34.84 -36.66 -2.48
N HIS A 390 -34.80 -37.95 -2.28
CA HIS A 390 -34.26 -38.59 -1.07
C HIS A 390 -32.82 -38.09 -0.87
N LYS A 391 -32.67 -36.82 -0.44
CA LYS A 391 -31.41 -36.38 0.12
C LYS A 391 -31.13 -37.33 1.26
N LYS A 392 -30.03 -38.11 1.16
CA LYS A 392 -29.48 -38.92 2.25
C LYS A 392 -29.68 -38.13 3.55
N GLN A 393 -30.67 -38.55 4.34
CA GLN A 393 -30.92 -37.93 5.65
C GLN A 393 -29.62 -38.13 6.44
N ILE A 394 -29.03 -37.04 6.86
CA ILE A 394 -27.86 -37.12 7.72
C ILE A 394 -28.31 -37.89 8.97
N PRO A 395 -27.66 -39.02 9.33
CA PRO A 395 -28.13 -39.89 10.41
C PRO A 395 -27.82 -39.25 11.79
N MET A 396 -28.26 -38.01 11.98
CA MET A 396 -28.24 -37.35 13.28
C MET A 396 -29.58 -37.61 13.98
N HIS A 397 -29.65 -38.71 14.72
CA HIS A 397 -30.83 -39.07 15.51
C HIS A 397 -30.80 -38.36 16.88
N LEU A 398 -31.89 -37.75 17.27
CA LEU A 398 -32.07 -37.07 18.56
C LEU A 398 -31.75 -38.00 19.73
N LYS A 399 -32.08 -39.30 19.59
CA LYS A 399 -31.85 -40.37 20.58
C LYS A 399 -30.35 -40.55 20.92
N LYS A 400 -29.43 -40.15 20.05
CA LYS A 400 -27.97 -40.21 20.29
C LYS A 400 -27.40 -38.95 20.91
N ASN A 401 -28.20 -37.89 21.09
CA ASN A 401 -27.76 -36.65 21.70
C ASN A 401 -27.77 -36.74 23.21
N ARG A 402 -26.60 -36.88 23.86
CA ARG A 402 -26.44 -36.96 25.32
C ARG A 402 -25.97 -35.64 25.96
N PHE A 403 -25.42 -34.68 25.16
CA PHE A 403 -24.65 -33.57 25.68
C PHE A 403 -25.17 -32.17 25.31
N LEU A 404 -25.95 -32.02 24.23
CA LEU A 404 -26.35 -30.71 23.73
C LEU A 404 -27.85 -30.44 24.02
N PRO A 405 -28.22 -29.21 24.43
CA PRO A 405 -29.61 -28.77 24.46
C PRO A 405 -30.31 -29.00 23.11
N VAL A 406 -31.58 -29.38 23.13
CA VAL A 406 -32.34 -29.71 21.92
C VAL A 406 -32.30 -28.61 20.87
N ASN A 407 -32.40 -27.35 21.30
CA ASN A 407 -32.38 -26.20 20.39
C ASN A 407 -31.02 -26.02 19.67
N ILE A 408 -29.91 -26.24 20.36
CA ILE A 408 -28.56 -26.20 19.77
C ILE A 408 -28.40 -27.36 18.79
N TRP A 409 -28.84 -28.56 19.16
CA TRP A 409 -28.73 -29.72 18.28
C TRP A 409 -29.58 -29.57 16.99
N LEU A 410 -30.79 -28.99 17.10
CA LEU A 410 -31.66 -28.72 15.94
C LEU A 410 -31.04 -27.66 15.02
N GLY A 411 -30.42 -26.61 15.58
CA GLY A 411 -29.67 -25.59 14.82
C GLY A 411 -28.51 -26.20 14.05
N LEU A 412 -27.69 -27.06 14.68
CA LEU A 412 -26.57 -27.74 14.01
C LEU A 412 -27.04 -28.73 12.94
N LYS A 413 -28.15 -29.46 13.19
CA LYS A 413 -28.75 -30.33 12.19
C LYS A 413 -29.25 -29.57 10.97
N ASP A 414 -29.88 -28.39 11.15
CA ASP A 414 -30.29 -27.52 10.05
C ASP A 414 -29.11 -27.07 9.21
N LEU A 415 -28.03 -26.64 9.86
CA LEU A 415 -26.75 -26.25 9.20
C LEU A 415 -26.23 -27.38 8.32
N LEU A 416 -26.13 -28.60 8.84
CA LEU A 416 -25.62 -29.74 8.10
C LEU A 416 -26.58 -30.21 6.99
N SER A 417 -27.91 -30.06 7.16
CA SER A 417 -28.89 -30.41 6.14
C SER A 417 -28.85 -29.47 4.93
N ARG A 418 -28.47 -28.19 5.14
CA ARG A 418 -28.41 -27.13 4.12
C ARG A 418 -26.96 -26.64 3.89
N LYS A 419 -25.98 -27.53 3.99
CA LYS A 419 -24.56 -27.21 3.94
C LYS A 419 -24.13 -26.28 2.79
N LYS A 420 -24.68 -26.48 1.57
CA LYS A 420 -24.34 -25.61 0.42
C LYS A 420 -24.73 -24.14 0.66
N LEU A 421 -25.85 -23.89 1.29
CA LEU A 421 -26.37 -22.56 1.57
C LEU A 421 -25.53 -21.88 2.68
N TYR A 422 -25.31 -22.60 3.79
CA TYR A 422 -24.52 -22.10 4.90
C TYR A 422 -23.04 -21.93 4.55
N THR A 423 -22.46 -22.81 3.71
CA THR A 423 -21.10 -22.64 3.22
C THR A 423 -20.95 -21.36 2.38
N THR A 424 -21.95 -21.02 1.55
CA THR A 424 -21.90 -19.79 0.75
C THR A 424 -21.83 -18.54 1.65
N ILE A 425 -22.66 -18.48 2.70
CA ILE A 425 -22.63 -17.32 3.62
C ILE A 425 -21.34 -17.31 4.47
N THR A 426 -20.84 -18.47 4.88
CA THR A 426 -19.55 -18.58 5.58
C THR A 426 -18.40 -18.05 4.70
N CYS A 427 -18.39 -18.39 3.40
CA CYS A 427 -17.41 -17.83 2.45
C CYS A 427 -17.54 -16.31 2.31
N ILE A 428 -18.77 -15.78 2.26
CA ILE A 428 -18.96 -14.32 2.21
C ILE A 428 -18.39 -13.65 3.47
N ILE A 429 -18.68 -14.19 4.66
CA ILE A 429 -18.14 -13.66 5.92
C ILE A 429 -16.62 -13.78 5.97
N ALA A 430 -16.04 -14.88 5.48
CA ALA A 430 -14.59 -15.03 5.38
C ALA A 430 -13.96 -13.97 4.46
N LEU A 431 -14.58 -13.71 3.31
CA LEU A 431 -14.14 -12.65 2.40
C LEU A 431 -14.31 -11.25 3.00
N CYS A 432 -15.38 -10.98 3.76
CA CYS A 432 -15.56 -9.72 4.47
C CYS A 432 -14.48 -9.54 5.56
N THR A 433 -14.14 -10.60 6.30
CA THR A 433 -13.05 -10.57 7.28
C THR A 433 -11.70 -10.30 6.60
N PHE A 434 -11.44 -10.96 5.48
CA PHE A 434 -10.25 -10.77 4.67
C PHE A 434 -10.14 -9.34 4.13
N LEU A 435 -11.25 -8.80 3.60
CA LEU A 435 -11.36 -7.42 3.10
C LEU A 435 -11.04 -6.38 4.18
N MET A 436 -11.51 -6.60 5.40
CA MET A 436 -11.28 -5.70 6.52
C MET A 436 -9.83 -5.76 7.03
N LEU A 437 -9.30 -6.98 7.21
CA LEU A 437 -8.04 -7.18 7.91
C LEU A 437 -6.81 -6.79 7.09
N ILE A 438 -6.79 -7.01 5.76
CA ILE A 438 -5.59 -6.75 4.95
C ILE A 438 -5.14 -5.28 5.04
N PRO A 439 -5.98 -4.27 4.76
CA PRO A 439 -5.54 -2.89 4.85
C PRO A 439 -5.19 -2.47 6.29
N ILE A 440 -5.89 -3.03 7.28
CA ILE A 440 -5.61 -2.76 8.70
C ILE A 440 -4.24 -3.33 9.11
N GLN A 441 -3.95 -4.57 8.75
CA GLN A 441 -2.65 -5.18 9.05
C GLN A 441 -1.50 -4.46 8.35
N LEU A 442 -1.72 -4.05 7.10
CA LEU A 442 -0.72 -3.26 6.39
C LEU A 442 -0.49 -1.90 7.06
N TRP A 443 -1.57 -1.20 7.44
CA TRP A 443 -1.44 0.06 8.17
C TRP A 443 -0.60 -0.10 9.45
N HIS A 444 -0.88 -1.13 10.26
CA HIS A 444 -0.08 -1.42 11.46
C HIS A 444 1.36 -1.84 11.11
N THR A 445 1.57 -2.58 10.03
CA THR A 445 2.90 -2.98 9.57
C THR A 445 3.74 -1.76 9.18
N LEU A 446 3.16 -0.81 8.43
CA LEU A 446 3.85 0.42 8.05
C LEU A 446 4.19 1.33 9.25
N GLN A 447 3.43 1.26 10.33
CA GLN A 447 3.70 2.00 11.57
C GLN A 447 4.61 1.26 12.55
N SER A 448 4.94 0.01 12.27
CA SER A 448 5.82 -0.78 13.14
C SER A 448 7.24 -0.23 13.11
N PRO A 449 7.90 -0.05 14.27
CA PRO A 449 9.34 0.26 14.29
C PRO A 449 10.20 -0.78 13.55
N ASP A 450 9.71 -2.02 13.48
CA ASP A 450 10.38 -3.11 12.79
C ASP A 450 10.36 -2.97 11.26
N PHE A 451 9.57 -2.04 10.71
CA PHE A 451 9.54 -1.73 9.29
C PHE A 451 10.90 -1.24 8.76
N ILE A 452 11.78 -0.78 9.65
CA ILE A 452 13.14 -0.36 9.30
C ILE A 452 13.91 -1.47 8.58
N THR A 453 13.62 -2.74 8.89
CA THR A 453 14.28 -3.87 8.23
C THR A 453 13.98 -3.96 6.73
N TYR A 454 12.85 -3.40 6.27
CA TYR A 454 12.52 -3.26 4.84
C TYR A 454 13.29 -2.13 4.16
N LEU A 455 13.91 -1.25 4.94
CA LEU A 455 14.80 -0.20 4.47
C LEU A 455 16.28 -0.63 4.53
N GLY A 456 16.54 -1.95 4.59
CA GLY A 456 17.89 -2.52 4.58
C GLY A 456 18.72 -2.24 5.84
N SER A 457 18.11 -1.75 6.92
CA SER A 457 18.79 -1.44 8.18
C SER A 457 18.31 -2.38 9.30
N GLY A 458 19.24 -2.81 10.16
CA GLY A 458 18.91 -3.56 11.38
C GLY A 458 18.19 -2.68 12.41
N LYS A 459 17.57 -3.32 13.39
CA LYS A 459 16.84 -2.63 14.47
C LYS A 459 17.84 -1.91 15.38
N SER A 460 17.85 -0.60 15.35
CA SER A 460 18.64 0.27 16.22
C SER A 460 17.79 1.45 16.71
N ASP A 461 18.19 2.11 17.79
CA ASP A 461 17.51 3.30 18.29
C ASP A 461 18.01 4.56 17.59
N LEU A 462 19.33 4.67 17.40
CA LEU A 462 19.98 5.79 16.73
C LEU A 462 20.86 5.30 15.59
N ARG A 463 20.96 6.14 14.56
CA ARG A 463 21.87 5.98 13.45
C ARG A 463 22.66 7.27 13.25
N ILE A 464 23.99 7.14 13.11
CA ILE A 464 24.88 8.25 12.80
C ILE A 464 25.47 8.03 11.41
N ASP A 465 25.20 8.95 10.50
CA ASP A 465 25.71 8.90 9.12
C ASP A 465 26.87 9.88 8.96
N LEU A 466 28.00 9.34 8.54
CA LEU A 466 29.21 10.07 8.19
C LEU A 466 29.41 9.95 6.69
N ARG A 467 29.28 11.06 5.96
CA ARG A 467 29.54 11.10 4.52
C ARG A 467 31.03 11.30 4.25
N GLN A 468 31.46 10.97 3.05
CA GLN A 468 32.84 11.10 2.64
C GLN A 468 33.32 12.57 2.75
N GLY A 469 34.48 12.75 3.37
CA GLY A 469 35.20 14.00 3.49
C GLY A 469 36.64 13.68 3.83
N ASN A 470 37.53 14.68 3.77
CA ASN A 470 39.00 14.49 3.99
C ASN A 470 39.33 13.85 5.36
N HIS A 471 38.41 13.84 6.31
CA HIS A 471 38.57 13.36 7.68
C HIS A 471 37.59 12.27 8.10
N LEU A 472 37.02 11.49 7.14
CA LEU A 472 36.01 10.48 7.45
C LEU A 472 36.49 9.48 8.52
N LYS A 473 37.72 9.01 8.42
CA LYS A 473 38.30 8.03 9.35
C LYS A 473 38.54 8.65 10.73
N GLU A 474 39.02 9.87 10.80
CA GLU A 474 39.25 10.61 12.05
C GLU A 474 37.95 10.88 12.79
N ASN A 475 36.93 11.41 12.08
CA ASN A 475 35.59 11.65 12.63
C ASN A 475 34.95 10.36 13.11
N THR A 476 35.13 9.23 12.39
CA THR A 476 34.63 7.93 12.84
C THR A 476 35.24 7.50 14.15
N ASN A 477 36.59 7.60 14.28
CA ASN A 477 37.32 7.20 15.49
C ASN A 477 36.92 8.06 16.71
N GLU A 478 36.69 9.37 16.49
CA GLU A 478 36.21 10.27 17.53
C GLU A 478 34.83 9.85 18.06
N ILE A 479 33.90 9.58 17.16
CA ILE A 479 32.55 9.11 17.53
C ILE A 479 32.60 7.74 18.19
N GLU A 480 33.46 6.83 17.71
CA GLU A 480 33.66 5.51 18.31
C GLU A 480 34.18 5.60 19.77
N SER A 481 35.13 6.50 20.02
CA SER A 481 35.61 6.74 21.39
C SER A 481 34.49 7.28 22.29
N MET A 482 33.69 8.24 21.79
CA MET A 482 32.54 8.77 22.54
C MET A 482 31.49 7.69 22.85
N ILE A 483 31.25 6.76 21.92
CA ILE A 483 30.32 5.63 22.10
C ILE A 483 30.88 4.66 23.15
N GLY A 484 32.19 4.39 23.12
CA GLY A 484 32.85 3.49 24.08
C GLY A 484 32.82 4.01 25.54
N GLU A 485 32.82 5.32 25.72
CA GLU A 485 32.74 5.96 27.05
C GLU A 485 31.30 6.07 27.58
N ASP A 486 30.28 5.91 26.72
CA ASP A 486 28.87 6.13 27.08
C ASP A 486 28.22 4.88 27.69
N GLN A 487 28.01 4.89 29.00
CA GLN A 487 27.36 3.81 29.74
C GLN A 487 25.89 3.57 29.36
N GLY A 488 25.23 4.49 28.65
CA GLY A 488 23.84 4.37 28.18
C GLY A 488 23.69 3.51 26.92
N ILE A 489 24.78 3.14 26.26
CA ILE A 489 24.79 2.34 25.05
C ILE A 489 24.84 0.86 25.41
N GLN A 490 24.01 0.05 24.74
CA GLN A 490 23.99 -1.40 24.87
C GLN A 490 24.86 -2.07 23.81
N THR A 491 24.70 -1.68 22.54
CA THR A 491 25.41 -2.25 21.40
C THR A 491 25.60 -1.17 20.35
N SER A 492 26.72 -1.19 19.67
CA SER A 492 26.99 -0.34 18.50
C SER A 492 27.71 -1.14 17.43
N ALA A 493 27.52 -0.77 16.16
CA ALA A 493 28.27 -1.34 15.04
C ALA A 493 28.52 -0.27 13.97
N ILE A 494 29.69 -0.35 13.35
CA ILE A 494 30.12 0.54 12.27
C ILE A 494 30.00 -0.22 10.95
N TYR A 495 29.33 0.39 9.99
CA TYR A 495 29.20 -0.13 8.62
C TYR A 495 29.87 0.83 7.66
N GLU A 496 30.56 0.28 6.69
CA GLU A 496 31.22 1.01 5.62
C GLU A 496 30.60 0.66 4.27
N THR A 497 30.16 1.66 3.51
CA THR A 497 29.57 1.46 2.19
C THR A 497 30.50 1.91 1.10
N THR A 498 30.70 1.03 0.10
CA THR A 498 31.45 1.28 -1.12
C THR A 498 30.61 0.99 -2.35
N SER A 499 30.95 1.58 -3.50
CA SER A 499 30.34 1.26 -4.78
C SER A 499 31.24 0.30 -5.56
N LEU A 500 30.67 -0.79 -6.04
CA LEU A 500 31.34 -1.81 -6.83
C LEU A 500 30.52 -2.14 -8.08
N GLN A 501 31.14 -2.81 -9.04
CA GLN A 501 30.43 -3.41 -10.17
C GLN A 501 30.34 -4.93 -9.97
N ALA A 502 29.23 -5.50 -10.42
CA ALA A 502 28.98 -6.93 -10.41
C ALA A 502 28.62 -7.42 -11.82
N LYS A 503 29.10 -8.60 -12.19
CA LYS A 503 28.73 -9.24 -13.44
C LYS A 503 27.38 -9.98 -13.30
N SER A 504 26.44 -9.64 -14.18
CA SER A 504 25.18 -10.41 -14.32
C SER A 504 25.44 -11.76 -15.00
N LYS A 505 24.41 -12.62 -15.09
CA LYS A 505 24.50 -13.86 -15.89
C LYS A 505 24.80 -13.61 -17.36
N GLU A 506 24.40 -12.48 -17.91
CA GLU A 506 24.62 -12.07 -19.29
C GLU A 506 25.95 -11.33 -19.51
N ASN A 507 26.83 -11.33 -18.48
CA ASN A 507 28.11 -10.63 -18.49
C ASN A 507 28.01 -9.09 -18.56
N THR A 508 26.85 -8.52 -18.35
CA THR A 508 26.69 -7.08 -18.18
C THR A 508 27.20 -6.65 -16.81
N LEU A 509 27.80 -5.48 -16.74
CA LEU A 509 28.27 -4.88 -15.49
C LEU A 509 27.14 -4.04 -14.89
N GLU A 510 26.80 -4.30 -13.64
CA GLU A 510 25.82 -3.54 -12.89
C GLU A 510 26.43 -3.01 -11.59
N THR A 511 26.10 -1.78 -11.26
CA THR A 511 26.56 -1.15 -10.02
C THR A 511 25.81 -1.68 -8.83
N LEU A 512 26.52 -1.97 -7.76
CA LEU A 512 25.96 -2.29 -6.46
C LEU A 512 26.65 -1.50 -5.34
N TYR A 513 25.89 -1.16 -4.30
CA TYR A 513 26.40 -0.57 -3.08
C TYR A 513 26.63 -1.65 -2.05
N LEU A 514 27.90 -1.90 -1.74
CA LEU A 514 28.30 -2.93 -0.78
C LEU A 514 28.50 -2.30 0.59
N GLU A 515 27.67 -2.70 1.54
CA GLU A 515 27.83 -2.37 2.96
C GLU A 515 28.57 -3.49 3.67
N THR A 516 29.62 -3.17 4.40
CA THR A 516 30.45 -4.12 5.15
C THR A 516 30.56 -3.74 6.61
N GLY A 517 30.69 -4.72 7.48
CA GLY A 517 30.81 -4.54 8.93
C GLY A 517 30.30 -5.76 9.72
N GLU A 518 30.12 -5.58 11.02
CA GLU A 518 29.61 -6.63 11.90
C GLU A 518 28.09 -6.79 11.78
N LEU A 519 27.65 -7.59 10.79
CA LEU A 519 26.23 -7.79 10.49
C LEU A 519 25.45 -8.48 11.62
N SER A 520 26.14 -9.17 12.53
CA SER A 520 25.54 -9.87 13.67
C SER A 520 25.03 -8.95 14.76
N ALA A 521 25.59 -7.74 14.89
CA ALA A 521 25.21 -6.76 15.91
C ALA A 521 23.77 -6.24 15.69
N PHE A 522 23.38 -6.02 14.43
CA PHE A 522 22.03 -5.57 14.04
C PHE A 522 21.51 -6.44 12.89
N PRO A 523 21.00 -7.65 13.20
CA PRO A 523 20.62 -8.62 12.19
C PRO A 523 19.42 -8.18 11.38
N LEU A 524 19.46 -8.46 10.06
CA LEU A 524 18.35 -8.29 9.14
C LEU A 524 17.49 -9.56 9.06
N THR A 525 16.26 -9.38 8.63
CA THR A 525 15.41 -10.50 8.22
C THR A 525 15.72 -10.88 6.78
N TYR A 526 16.20 -12.10 6.57
CA TYR A 526 16.47 -12.65 5.24
C TYR A 526 15.23 -13.33 4.70
N LEU A 527 14.94 -13.10 3.41
CA LEU A 527 13.83 -13.76 2.71
C LEU A 527 14.21 -15.18 2.30
N GLN A 528 15.47 -15.35 1.89
CA GLN A 528 16.03 -16.62 1.51
C GLN A 528 17.47 -16.71 2.03
N GLY A 529 17.85 -17.87 2.49
CA GLY A 529 19.20 -18.10 2.99
C GLY A 529 19.48 -17.42 4.34
N ARG A 530 20.68 -16.90 4.51
CA ARG A 530 21.18 -16.32 5.76
C ARG A 530 22.15 -15.15 5.52
N GLN A 531 22.50 -14.44 6.59
CA GLN A 531 23.58 -13.45 6.54
C GLN A 531 24.94 -14.07 6.21
N PRO A 532 25.86 -13.32 5.58
CA PRO A 532 27.25 -13.71 5.40
C PRO A 532 27.92 -13.98 6.76
N LEU A 533 28.66 -15.08 6.87
CA LEU A 533 29.44 -15.48 8.05
C LEU A 533 30.93 -15.63 7.74
N LYS A 534 31.31 -15.56 6.46
CA LYS A 534 32.69 -15.65 5.98
C LYS A 534 32.99 -14.54 4.98
N ASP A 535 34.24 -14.18 4.82
CA ASP A 535 34.66 -13.13 3.88
C ASP A 535 34.35 -13.43 2.42
N GLU A 536 34.23 -14.70 2.06
CA GLU A 536 33.89 -15.15 0.70
C GLU A 536 32.39 -15.14 0.42
N GLU A 537 31.58 -14.72 1.39
CA GLU A 537 30.12 -14.71 1.31
C GLU A 537 29.60 -13.29 1.09
N ILE A 538 28.46 -13.19 0.44
CA ILE A 538 27.74 -11.92 0.19
C ILE A 538 26.24 -12.19 0.24
N SER A 539 25.47 -11.20 0.69
CA SER A 539 24.02 -11.21 0.55
C SER A 539 23.58 -10.04 -0.34
N LEU A 540 22.50 -10.25 -1.08
CA LEU A 540 21.96 -9.28 -2.04
C LEU A 540 20.57 -8.79 -1.61
N SER A 541 20.27 -7.57 -1.95
CA SER A 541 18.87 -7.12 -1.95
C SER A 541 18.07 -7.88 -3.02
N VAL A 542 16.75 -7.94 -2.89
CA VAL A 542 15.88 -8.62 -3.86
C VAL A 542 16.05 -8.06 -5.26
N LEU A 543 15.97 -6.73 -5.41
CA LEU A 543 16.11 -6.08 -6.71
C LEU A 543 17.48 -6.35 -7.35
N ASN A 544 18.51 -6.38 -6.54
CA ASN A 544 19.85 -6.67 -7.02
C ASN A 544 20.03 -8.14 -7.42
N ALA A 545 19.43 -9.07 -6.65
CA ALA A 545 19.40 -10.50 -6.99
C ALA A 545 18.68 -10.77 -8.32
N ASP A 546 17.53 -10.07 -8.52
CA ASP A 546 16.74 -10.18 -9.76
C ASP A 546 17.47 -9.56 -10.96
N SER A 547 18.05 -8.36 -10.82
CA SER A 547 18.81 -7.68 -11.87
C SER A 547 20.04 -8.50 -12.29
N LEU A 548 20.82 -8.98 -11.33
CA LEU A 548 21.99 -9.82 -11.58
C LEU A 548 21.64 -11.27 -11.95
N GLN A 549 20.35 -11.65 -11.86
CA GLN A 549 19.86 -13.03 -12.07
C GLN A 549 20.60 -14.06 -11.20
N LYS A 550 20.86 -13.73 -9.92
CA LYS A 550 21.59 -14.55 -8.95
C LYS A 550 20.66 -15.10 -7.88
N LYS A 551 20.91 -16.35 -7.48
CA LYS A 551 20.19 -17.07 -6.43
C LYS A 551 21.13 -17.43 -5.27
N VAL A 552 20.55 -17.75 -4.12
CA VAL A 552 21.30 -18.27 -2.96
C VAL A 552 22.06 -19.55 -3.35
N GLY A 553 23.35 -19.63 -3.01
CA GLY A 553 24.28 -20.70 -3.36
C GLY A 553 25.08 -20.46 -4.64
N GLU A 554 24.70 -19.49 -5.49
CA GLU A 554 25.45 -19.18 -6.72
C GLU A 554 26.63 -18.25 -6.44
N LYS A 555 27.67 -18.39 -7.27
CA LYS A 555 28.82 -17.48 -7.25
C LYS A 555 28.53 -16.25 -8.09
N MET A 556 28.93 -15.10 -7.60
CA MET A 556 28.91 -13.83 -8.33
C MET A 556 30.30 -13.24 -8.43
N THR A 557 30.61 -12.55 -9.51
CA THR A 557 31.87 -11.87 -9.75
C THR A 557 31.69 -10.39 -9.50
N LEU A 558 32.48 -9.87 -8.56
CA LEU A 558 32.64 -8.44 -8.27
C LEU A 558 33.83 -7.90 -9.06
N VAL A 559 33.69 -6.71 -9.58
CA VAL A 559 34.69 -6.08 -10.45
C VAL A 559 35.02 -4.68 -9.93
N THR A 560 36.31 -4.35 -9.85
CA THR A 560 36.79 -3.01 -9.55
C THR A 560 38.15 -2.79 -10.23
N ASN A 561 38.27 -1.71 -10.98
CA ASN A 561 39.51 -1.34 -11.65
C ASN A 561 40.18 -2.50 -12.42
N GLY A 562 39.39 -3.35 -13.05
CA GLY A 562 39.88 -4.53 -13.79
C GLY A 562 40.24 -5.76 -12.95
N HIS A 563 40.15 -5.68 -11.63
CA HIS A 563 40.29 -6.83 -10.73
C HIS A 563 38.95 -7.52 -10.50
N GLU A 564 38.93 -8.84 -10.50
CA GLU A 564 37.75 -9.68 -10.30
C GLU A 564 37.89 -10.56 -9.07
N ILE A 565 36.87 -10.57 -8.22
CA ILE A 565 36.77 -11.46 -7.06
C ILE A 565 35.42 -12.18 -7.11
N GLN A 566 35.42 -13.47 -6.79
CA GLN A 566 34.20 -14.25 -6.67
C GLN A 566 33.74 -14.33 -5.22
N ARG A 567 32.43 -14.13 -4.99
CA ARG A 567 31.78 -14.34 -3.71
C ARG A 567 30.54 -15.21 -3.88
N THR A 568 30.22 -15.99 -2.86
CA THR A 568 29.02 -16.86 -2.86
C THR A 568 27.84 -16.11 -2.26
N VAL A 569 26.72 -16.07 -2.97
CA VAL A 569 25.47 -15.47 -2.47
C VAL A 569 24.88 -16.37 -1.40
N THR A 570 24.83 -15.93 -0.14
CA THR A 570 24.31 -16.71 0.99
C THR A 570 22.92 -16.32 1.44
N GLY A 571 22.45 -15.12 1.08
CA GLY A 571 21.13 -14.66 1.47
C GLY A 571 20.59 -13.57 0.56
N ILE A 572 19.27 -13.47 0.55
CA ILE A 572 18.53 -12.38 -0.13
C ILE A 572 17.71 -11.67 0.92
N TYR A 573 17.83 -10.35 0.99
CA TYR A 573 17.11 -9.49 1.95
C TYR A 573 16.35 -8.38 1.24
N GLN A 574 15.43 -7.74 1.97
CA GLN A 574 14.66 -6.63 1.46
C GLN A 574 15.39 -5.30 1.69
N ASP A 575 15.50 -4.50 0.64
CA ASP A 575 16.00 -3.15 0.74
C ASP A 575 15.49 -2.33 -0.45
N VAL A 576 14.88 -1.18 -0.16
CA VAL A 576 14.40 -0.23 -1.17
C VAL A 576 15.28 1.03 -1.23
N THR A 577 16.27 1.14 -0.37
CA THR A 577 17.22 2.27 -0.38
C THR A 577 18.20 2.15 -1.54
N ASN A 578 18.78 3.27 -1.95
CA ASN A 578 19.71 3.33 -3.07
C ASN A 578 19.20 2.63 -4.35
N GLY A 579 17.87 2.72 -4.60
CA GLY A 579 17.23 2.05 -5.73
C GLY A 579 17.20 0.53 -5.62
N GLY A 580 17.40 -0.01 -4.42
CA GLY A 580 17.46 -1.44 -4.17
C GLY A 580 18.74 -2.12 -4.69
N LYS A 581 19.74 -1.38 -5.16
CA LYS A 581 21.01 -1.93 -5.66
C LYS A 581 22.04 -2.10 -4.53
N THR A 582 21.67 -2.83 -3.47
CA THR A 582 22.48 -3.01 -2.26
C THR A 582 22.92 -4.44 -2.05
N ALA A 583 24.06 -4.60 -1.39
CA ALA A 583 24.61 -5.88 -0.95
C ALA A 583 25.28 -5.74 0.42
N LYS A 584 25.41 -6.83 1.15
CA LYS A 584 26.12 -6.85 2.44
C LYS A 584 27.14 -7.98 2.52
N ALA A 585 28.28 -7.68 3.12
CA ALA A 585 29.36 -8.64 3.38
C ALA A 585 30.07 -8.31 4.69
N LEU A 586 30.92 -9.20 5.20
CA LEU A 586 31.70 -8.95 6.41
C LEU A 586 32.89 -8.01 6.14
N SER A 587 33.54 -8.17 5.01
CA SER A 587 34.73 -7.40 4.65
C SER A 587 34.68 -6.86 3.22
N GLN A 588 35.40 -5.78 2.98
CA GLN A 588 35.59 -5.21 1.65
C GLN A 588 36.38 -6.19 0.76
N PRO A 589 35.90 -6.46 -0.47
CA PRO A 589 36.62 -7.32 -1.42
C PRO A 589 37.88 -6.65 -2.03
N PHE A 590 37.87 -5.32 -2.07
CA PHE A 590 38.94 -4.51 -2.66
C PHE A 590 39.28 -3.33 -1.76
N PRO A 591 40.54 -2.87 -1.72
CA PRO A 591 40.91 -1.66 -1.01
C PRO A 591 40.34 -0.43 -1.75
N GLN A 592 39.24 0.08 -1.27
CA GLN A 592 38.58 1.27 -1.79
C GLN A 592 38.23 2.26 -0.68
N SER A 593 38.13 3.54 -1.04
CA SER A 593 37.64 4.56 -0.11
C SER A 593 36.14 4.39 0.11
N ALA A 594 35.72 4.45 1.36
CA ALA A 594 34.30 4.43 1.70
C ALA A 594 33.57 5.65 1.11
N LEU A 595 32.38 5.43 0.58
CA LEU A 595 31.46 6.51 0.19
C LEU A 595 30.85 7.17 1.42
N TRP A 596 30.44 6.37 2.39
CA TRP A 596 29.96 6.83 3.69
C TRP A 596 30.14 5.73 4.72
N ARG A 597 30.12 6.13 5.99
CA ARG A 597 30.06 5.23 7.13
C ARG A 597 28.79 5.47 7.91
N THR A 598 28.21 4.37 8.39
CA THR A 598 27.00 4.39 9.21
C THR A 598 27.30 3.72 10.53
N ILE A 599 27.00 4.39 11.65
CA ILE A 599 27.12 3.82 12.98
C ILE A 599 25.71 3.60 13.50
N GLN A 600 25.35 2.36 13.79
CA GLN A 600 24.07 1.99 14.42
C GLN A 600 24.28 1.83 15.93
N ILE A 601 23.33 2.32 16.72
CA ILE A 601 23.41 2.34 18.17
C ILE A 601 22.10 1.83 18.76
N GLN A 602 22.20 0.85 19.67
CA GLN A 602 21.13 0.41 20.53
C GLN A 602 21.37 0.94 21.93
N LEU A 603 20.37 1.61 22.49
CA LEU A 603 20.41 2.15 23.85
C LEU A 603 19.94 1.12 24.89
N LYS A 604 20.41 1.25 26.13
CA LYS A 604 19.89 0.44 27.24
C LYS A 604 18.43 0.81 27.54
N PRO A 605 17.63 -0.14 28.04
CA PRO A 605 16.25 0.13 28.45
C PRO A 605 16.16 1.29 29.45
N GLY A 606 15.27 2.24 29.19
CA GLY A 606 15.05 3.40 30.05
C GLY A 606 15.88 4.65 29.69
N VAL A 607 16.82 4.57 28.76
CA VAL A 607 17.57 5.75 28.28
C VAL A 607 16.68 6.57 27.35
N ASN A 608 16.68 7.90 27.53
CA ASN A 608 15.90 8.80 26.66
C ASN A 608 16.61 9.00 25.31
N ILE A 609 15.98 8.52 24.23
CA ILE A 609 16.51 8.58 22.87
C ILE A 609 16.73 10.04 22.43
N ALA A 610 15.76 10.94 22.70
CA ALA A 610 15.84 12.33 22.28
C ALA A 610 16.99 13.09 22.95
N GLU A 611 17.24 12.82 24.22
CA GLU A 611 18.34 13.41 24.98
C GLU A 611 19.70 12.93 24.44
N LYS A 612 19.83 11.62 24.20
CA LYS A 612 21.05 11.05 23.61
C LYS A 612 21.30 11.56 22.21
N LYS A 613 20.27 11.65 21.38
CA LYS A 613 20.34 12.24 20.06
C LYS A 613 20.92 13.66 20.12
N ALA A 614 20.39 14.52 20.99
CA ALA A 614 20.86 15.89 21.15
C ALA A 614 22.34 15.98 21.59
N VAL A 615 22.79 15.06 22.45
CA VAL A 615 24.20 14.99 22.87
C VAL A 615 25.11 14.63 21.70
N PHE A 616 24.74 13.62 20.90
CA PHE A 616 25.52 13.22 19.73
C PHE A 616 25.49 14.28 18.62
N GLU A 617 24.36 14.93 18.36
CA GLU A 617 24.26 16.04 17.40
C GLU A 617 25.20 17.19 17.72
N LYS A 618 25.33 17.51 19.00
CA LYS A 618 26.21 18.61 19.45
C LYS A 618 27.71 18.26 19.37
N LYS A 619 28.07 17.01 19.63
CA LYS A 619 29.46 16.56 19.74
C LYS A 619 30.01 15.94 18.45
N ALA A 620 29.17 15.29 17.66
CA ALA A 620 29.57 14.52 16.49
C ALA A 620 29.51 15.32 15.17
N THR A 621 29.50 16.63 15.23
CA THR A 621 29.52 17.48 14.01
C THR A 621 30.80 17.23 13.21
N PRO A 622 30.75 16.86 11.89
CA PRO A 622 29.65 17.06 10.94
C PRO A 622 28.75 15.84 10.69
N ALA A 623 28.65 14.89 11.58
CA ALA A 623 27.82 13.68 11.40
C ALA A 623 26.33 13.98 11.56
N LYS A 624 25.50 13.24 10.83
CA LYS A 624 24.04 13.31 10.92
C LYS A 624 23.53 12.25 11.89
N VAL A 625 22.88 12.65 12.96
CA VAL A 625 22.29 11.73 13.96
C VAL A 625 20.78 11.60 13.72
N THR A 626 20.31 10.38 13.55
CA THR A 626 18.91 10.10 13.22
C THR A 626 18.31 9.15 14.24
N ASP A 627 17.14 9.51 14.79
CA ASP A 627 16.24 8.58 15.51
C ASP A 627 15.57 7.65 14.49
N MET A 628 15.72 6.34 14.67
CA MET A 628 15.27 5.36 13.69
C MET A 628 13.74 5.19 13.67
N LYS A 629 13.04 5.48 14.76
CA LYS A 629 11.56 5.52 14.77
C LYS A 629 11.07 6.73 13.99
N GLU A 630 11.70 7.89 14.19
CA GLU A 630 11.38 9.11 13.44
C GLU A 630 11.70 8.93 11.95
N TYR A 631 12.79 8.22 11.62
CA TYR A 631 13.15 7.89 10.24
C TYR A 631 12.03 7.14 9.51
N VAL A 632 11.52 6.06 10.08
CA VAL A 632 10.40 5.30 9.51
C VAL A 632 9.18 6.20 9.35
N HIS A 633 8.83 6.98 10.38
CA HIS A 633 7.67 7.87 10.34
C HIS A 633 7.79 8.96 9.27
N GLN A 634 8.96 9.57 9.12
CA GLN A 634 9.19 10.60 8.10
C GLN A 634 9.21 10.04 6.68
N THR A 635 9.70 8.81 6.51
CA THR A 635 9.84 8.17 5.20
C THR A 635 8.51 7.66 4.66
N ILE A 636 7.67 7.03 5.49
CA ILE A 636 6.45 6.35 5.07
C ILE A 636 5.17 6.88 5.74
N GLY A 637 5.25 7.91 6.57
CA GLY A 637 4.12 8.41 7.33
C GLY A 637 2.95 8.90 6.46
N SER A 638 3.24 9.55 5.33
CA SER A 638 2.23 9.97 4.36
C SER A 638 1.50 8.76 3.75
N THR A 639 2.24 7.74 3.33
CA THR A 639 1.68 6.48 2.81
C THR A 639 0.84 5.77 3.86
N ALA A 640 1.34 5.65 5.11
CA ALA A 640 0.61 5.05 6.21
C ALA A 640 -0.71 5.78 6.50
N SER A 641 -0.76 7.10 6.35
CA SER A 641 -1.98 7.90 6.52
C SER A 641 -3.03 7.59 5.46
N ILE A 642 -2.65 7.43 4.19
CA ILE A 642 -3.59 7.05 3.12
C ILE A 642 -4.05 5.60 3.31
N VAL A 643 -3.14 4.68 3.65
CA VAL A 643 -3.50 3.28 3.95
C VAL A 643 -4.49 3.21 5.11
N LYS A 644 -4.38 4.08 6.13
CA LYS A 644 -5.37 4.21 7.21
C LYS A 644 -6.76 4.59 6.68
N VAL A 645 -6.83 5.52 5.73
CA VAL A 645 -8.09 5.91 5.07
C VAL A 645 -8.68 4.72 4.30
N VAL A 646 -7.87 4.03 3.52
CA VAL A 646 -8.28 2.81 2.80
C VAL A 646 -8.77 1.74 3.77
N ALA A 647 -8.07 1.53 4.88
CA ALA A 647 -8.45 0.56 5.93
C ALA A 647 -9.80 0.90 6.56
N PHE A 648 -10.07 2.20 6.82
CA PHE A 648 -11.35 2.65 7.34
C PHE A 648 -12.50 2.36 6.36
N PHE A 649 -12.37 2.74 5.08
CA PHE A 649 -13.41 2.49 4.08
C PHE A 649 -13.59 0.99 3.79
N SER A 650 -12.51 0.21 3.78
CA SER A 650 -12.59 -1.26 3.63
C SER A 650 -13.31 -1.91 4.80
N ALA A 651 -13.02 -1.49 6.03
CA ALA A 651 -13.70 -1.97 7.22
C ALA A 651 -15.19 -1.62 7.19
N LEU A 652 -15.54 -0.37 6.85
CA LEU A 652 -16.92 0.08 6.71
C LEU A 652 -17.66 -0.76 5.64
N ALA A 653 -17.04 -0.97 4.48
CA ALA A 653 -17.59 -1.80 3.41
C ALA A 653 -17.77 -3.26 3.86
N ALA A 654 -16.82 -3.84 4.58
CA ALA A 654 -16.90 -5.19 5.11
C ALA A 654 -18.03 -5.35 6.13
N PHE A 655 -18.15 -4.41 7.08
CA PHE A 655 -19.26 -4.41 8.05
C PHE A 655 -20.62 -4.26 7.36
N ALA A 656 -20.76 -3.31 6.44
CA ALA A 656 -21.99 -3.06 5.72
C ALA A 656 -22.41 -4.28 4.89
N THR A 657 -21.48 -4.87 4.13
CA THR A 657 -21.77 -6.03 3.29
C THR A 657 -22.07 -7.28 4.11
N ALA A 658 -21.31 -7.55 5.20
CA ALA A 658 -21.57 -8.68 6.09
C ALA A 658 -22.95 -8.57 6.75
N SER A 659 -23.27 -7.43 7.32
CA SER A 659 -24.54 -7.15 7.98
C SER A 659 -25.72 -7.30 7.02
N LEU A 660 -25.57 -6.75 5.82
CA LEU A 660 -26.57 -6.82 4.78
C LEU A 660 -26.81 -8.26 4.31
N MET A 661 -25.74 -9.03 4.12
CA MET A 661 -25.82 -10.43 3.70
C MET A 661 -26.50 -11.28 4.76
N LEU A 662 -26.18 -11.07 6.02
CA LEU A 662 -26.86 -11.75 7.13
C LEU A 662 -28.34 -11.40 7.18
N PHE A 663 -28.68 -10.13 7.00
CA PHE A 663 -30.07 -9.67 6.94
C PHE A 663 -30.81 -10.35 5.79
N MET A 664 -30.27 -10.35 4.58
CA MET A 664 -30.87 -11.01 3.41
C MET A 664 -31.04 -12.51 3.63
N PHE A 665 -30.02 -13.15 4.20
CA PHE A 665 -30.04 -14.57 4.49
C PHE A 665 -31.11 -14.95 5.53
N LEU A 666 -31.23 -14.15 6.60
CA LEU A 666 -32.30 -14.33 7.59
C LEU A 666 -33.66 -14.17 6.98
N HIS A 667 -33.89 -13.16 6.13
CA HIS A 667 -35.15 -12.93 5.48
C HIS A 667 -35.55 -14.12 4.58
N MET A 668 -34.59 -14.66 3.84
CA MET A 668 -34.79 -15.87 3.02
C MET A 668 -35.10 -17.09 3.87
N LEU A 669 -34.36 -17.34 4.96
CA LEU A 669 -34.61 -18.48 5.85
C LEU A 669 -36.00 -18.40 6.48
N LYS A 670 -36.41 -17.21 6.92
CA LYS A 670 -37.74 -16.98 7.48
C LYS A 670 -38.86 -17.35 6.49
N ALA A 671 -38.75 -16.90 5.24
CA ALA A 671 -39.72 -17.21 4.19
C ALA A 671 -39.80 -18.72 3.94
N LYS A 672 -38.63 -19.38 3.81
CA LYS A 672 -38.52 -20.81 3.54
C LYS A 672 -39.00 -21.71 4.70
N ASP A 673 -38.77 -21.29 5.92
CA ASP A 673 -39.05 -22.08 7.13
C ASP A 673 -40.41 -21.73 7.76
N SER A 674 -41.23 -20.91 7.12
CA SER A 674 -42.51 -20.46 7.67
C SER A 674 -43.41 -21.63 8.07
N SER A 675 -43.60 -22.63 7.20
CA SER A 675 -44.38 -23.83 7.46
C SER A 675 -43.77 -24.70 8.58
N ARG A 676 -42.45 -24.89 8.57
CA ARG A 676 -41.72 -25.61 9.63
C ARG A 676 -41.87 -24.91 10.99
N ASN A 677 -41.74 -23.62 11.02
CA ASN A 677 -41.83 -22.83 12.25
C ASN A 677 -43.27 -22.85 12.80
N TYR A 678 -44.29 -22.88 11.92
CA TYR A 678 -45.67 -23.07 12.33
C TYR A 678 -45.88 -24.45 12.97
N MET A 679 -45.39 -25.54 12.36
CA MET A 679 -45.47 -26.89 12.92
C MET A 679 -44.75 -27.01 14.27
N LEU A 680 -43.56 -26.40 14.42
CA LEU A 680 -42.85 -26.40 15.70
C LEU A 680 -43.64 -25.69 16.80
N ARG A 681 -44.33 -24.60 16.47
CA ARG A 681 -45.22 -23.90 17.42
C ARG A 681 -46.43 -24.73 17.82
N THR A 682 -47.04 -25.45 16.89
CA THR A 682 -48.18 -26.36 17.22
C THR A 682 -47.76 -27.53 18.12
N ILE A 683 -46.51 -27.95 18.09
CA ILE A 683 -45.94 -29.01 18.95
C ILE A 683 -45.49 -28.42 20.32
N GLY A 684 -45.57 -27.10 20.53
CA GLY A 684 -45.28 -26.47 21.82
C GLY A 684 -43.91 -25.74 21.93
N PHE A 685 -43.14 -25.62 20.84
CA PHE A 685 -41.90 -24.81 20.87
C PHE A 685 -42.21 -23.31 21.00
N SER A 686 -41.57 -22.65 21.94
CA SER A 686 -41.69 -21.21 22.10
C SER A 686 -40.95 -20.44 21.00
N ILE A 687 -41.30 -19.16 20.81
CA ILE A 687 -40.58 -18.27 19.89
C ILE A 687 -39.09 -18.18 20.29
N LYS A 688 -38.79 -18.22 21.61
CA LYS A 688 -37.39 -18.20 22.10
C LYS A 688 -36.63 -19.46 21.67
N ASP A 689 -37.25 -20.62 21.67
CA ASP A 689 -36.64 -21.88 21.23
C ASP A 689 -36.30 -21.84 19.74
N ILE A 690 -37.22 -21.36 18.90
CA ILE A 690 -37.01 -21.22 17.46
C ILE A 690 -35.90 -20.20 17.19
N THR A 691 -35.93 -19.07 17.88
CA THR A 691 -34.87 -18.04 17.75
C THR A 691 -33.48 -18.58 18.15
N SER A 692 -33.44 -19.38 19.22
CA SER A 692 -32.20 -20.03 19.70
C SER A 692 -31.58 -20.97 18.64
N GLN A 693 -32.42 -21.71 17.88
CA GLN A 693 -31.96 -22.58 16.79
C GLN A 693 -31.28 -21.77 15.69
N TYR A 694 -31.86 -20.63 15.27
CA TYR A 694 -31.25 -19.75 14.27
C TYR A 694 -29.96 -19.12 14.80
N ILE A 695 -29.96 -18.58 16.03
CA ILE A 695 -28.79 -17.98 16.65
C ILE A 695 -27.63 -18.98 16.67
N THR A 696 -27.86 -20.22 17.05
CA THR A 696 -26.85 -21.28 17.04
C THR A 696 -26.22 -21.47 15.66
N SER A 697 -27.05 -21.56 14.61
CA SER A 697 -26.55 -21.70 13.23
C SER A 697 -25.70 -20.49 12.81
N PHE A 698 -26.10 -19.28 13.19
CA PHE A 698 -25.38 -18.05 12.85
C PHE A 698 -24.10 -17.89 13.66
N ILE A 699 -24.06 -18.27 14.94
CA ILE A 699 -22.81 -18.29 15.71
C ILE A 699 -21.78 -19.16 15.01
N VAL A 700 -22.16 -20.35 14.58
CA VAL A 700 -21.25 -21.28 13.89
C VAL A 700 -20.76 -20.67 12.57
N VAL A 701 -21.67 -20.15 11.75
CA VAL A 701 -21.32 -19.55 10.45
C VAL A 701 -20.37 -18.35 10.61
N LEU A 702 -20.70 -17.44 11.55
CA LEU A 702 -19.87 -16.27 11.82
C LEU A 702 -18.50 -16.65 12.38
N SER A 703 -18.46 -17.59 13.35
CA SER A 703 -17.20 -18.04 13.94
C SER A 703 -16.30 -18.72 12.91
N PHE A 704 -16.84 -19.63 12.10
CA PHE A 704 -16.05 -20.28 11.04
C PHE A 704 -15.66 -19.29 9.94
N GLY A 705 -16.54 -18.38 9.55
CA GLY A 705 -16.24 -17.35 8.53
C GLY A 705 -15.11 -16.42 8.97
N THR A 706 -15.20 -15.88 10.19
CA THR A 706 -14.16 -15.01 10.74
C THR A 706 -12.85 -15.76 10.97
N PHE A 707 -12.89 -17.00 11.45
CA PHE A 707 -11.72 -17.86 11.65
C PHE A 707 -10.97 -18.14 10.34
N PHE A 708 -11.69 -18.64 9.31
CA PHE A 708 -11.07 -18.91 8.01
C PHE A 708 -10.61 -17.64 7.30
N GLY A 709 -11.35 -16.54 7.44
CA GLY A 709 -10.93 -15.23 6.92
C GLY A 709 -9.64 -14.76 7.54
N THR A 710 -9.48 -14.88 8.86
CA THR A 710 -8.25 -14.51 9.58
C THR A 710 -7.07 -15.40 9.18
N ILE A 711 -7.27 -16.71 9.08
CA ILE A 711 -6.22 -17.62 8.58
C ILE A 711 -5.79 -17.22 7.16
N ALA A 712 -6.76 -16.97 6.27
CA ALA A 712 -6.47 -16.58 4.90
C ALA A 712 -5.63 -15.27 4.84
N VAL A 713 -5.95 -14.27 5.68
CA VAL A 713 -5.15 -13.03 5.75
C VAL A 713 -3.71 -13.31 6.18
N ASN A 714 -3.51 -14.16 7.18
CA ASN A 714 -2.18 -14.43 7.71
C ASN A 714 -1.35 -15.36 6.81
N THR A 715 -1.98 -16.16 5.94
CA THR A 715 -1.29 -17.10 5.04
C THR A 715 -1.17 -16.57 3.61
N ILE A 716 -2.28 -16.13 3.03
CA ILE A 716 -2.34 -15.69 1.62
C ILE A 716 -2.08 -14.19 1.50
N GLY A 717 -2.43 -13.40 2.52
CA GLY A 717 -2.30 -11.94 2.52
C GLY A 717 -0.90 -11.45 2.21
N PRO A 718 0.17 -11.94 2.89
CA PRO A 718 1.55 -11.57 2.59
C PRO A 718 1.94 -11.85 1.14
N ALA A 719 1.55 -13.01 0.59
CA ALA A 719 1.85 -13.39 -0.79
C ALA A 719 1.16 -12.48 -1.82
N LEU A 720 -0.10 -12.10 -1.57
CA LEU A 720 -0.84 -11.17 -2.44
C LEU A 720 -0.24 -9.76 -2.41
N MET A 721 0.15 -9.29 -1.23
CA MET A 721 0.79 -7.98 -1.08
C MET A 721 2.18 -7.98 -1.71
N SER A 722 2.93 -9.05 -1.58
CA SER A 722 4.23 -9.23 -2.22
C SER A 722 4.14 -9.23 -3.75
N ALA A 723 3.13 -9.91 -4.31
CA ALA A 723 2.90 -9.90 -5.76
C ALA A 723 2.60 -8.49 -6.29
N GLY A 724 1.85 -7.66 -5.54
CA GLY A 724 1.59 -6.26 -5.87
C GLY A 724 2.80 -5.34 -5.67
N GLY A 725 3.67 -5.66 -4.69
CA GLY A 725 4.84 -4.88 -4.35
C GLY A 725 6.13 -5.29 -5.07
N ALA A 726 6.15 -6.42 -5.75
CA ALA A 726 7.37 -6.97 -6.37
C ALA A 726 8.00 -6.02 -7.38
N SER A 727 7.19 -5.35 -8.20
CA SER A 727 7.65 -4.33 -9.16
C SER A 727 8.22 -3.06 -8.49
N LEU A 728 8.01 -2.91 -7.18
CA LEU A 728 8.42 -1.76 -6.37
C LEU A 728 9.56 -2.14 -5.40
N GLY A 729 10.17 -3.32 -5.55
CA GLY A 729 11.25 -3.80 -4.68
C GLY A 729 10.78 -4.40 -3.34
N ALA A 730 9.48 -4.46 -3.10
CA ALA A 730 8.87 -5.06 -1.92
C ALA A 730 8.35 -6.47 -2.24
N SER A 731 9.25 -7.38 -2.62
CA SER A 731 8.91 -8.72 -3.15
C SER A 731 8.43 -9.71 -2.09
N SER A 732 8.60 -9.43 -0.79
CA SER A 732 7.98 -10.20 0.27
C SER A 732 7.66 -9.32 1.47
N LEU A 733 6.38 -9.09 1.68
CA LEU A 733 5.89 -8.33 2.81
C LEU A 733 5.36 -9.31 3.86
N GLN A 734 5.99 -9.34 5.02
CA GLN A 734 5.49 -10.08 6.19
C GLN A 734 4.70 -9.12 7.09
N TRP A 735 3.68 -9.64 7.78
CA TRP A 735 2.95 -8.84 8.73
C TRP A 735 3.79 -8.54 9.97
N LEU A 736 4.15 -7.28 10.17
CA LEU A 736 4.77 -6.77 11.40
C LEU A 736 3.72 -6.20 12.37
N SER A 737 2.44 -6.42 12.07
CA SER A 737 1.33 -5.97 12.91
C SER A 737 1.28 -6.76 14.23
N PRO A 738 0.91 -6.13 15.36
CA PRO A 738 0.72 -6.82 16.62
C PRO A 738 -0.33 -7.92 16.52
N GLN A 739 -0.13 -9.04 17.21
CA GLN A 739 -1.05 -10.20 17.13
C GLN A 739 -2.48 -9.88 17.53
N TRP A 740 -2.69 -8.91 18.43
CA TRP A 740 -4.03 -8.49 18.85
C TRP A 740 -4.87 -7.94 17.68
N VAL A 741 -4.24 -7.39 16.62
CA VAL A 741 -4.95 -6.91 15.42
C VAL A 741 -5.70 -8.04 14.74
N SER A 742 -5.07 -9.21 14.62
CA SER A 742 -5.68 -10.42 14.03
C SER A 742 -6.78 -11.03 14.90
N ILE A 743 -6.97 -10.58 16.14
CA ILE A 743 -7.98 -11.08 17.06
C ILE A 743 -9.10 -10.06 17.26
N VAL A 744 -8.77 -8.82 17.63
CA VAL A 744 -9.74 -7.80 18.02
C VAL A 744 -10.69 -7.44 16.86
N TYR A 745 -10.17 -7.17 15.67
CA TYR A 745 -11.02 -6.75 14.54
C TYR A 745 -11.99 -7.85 14.07
N PRO A 746 -11.58 -9.13 13.89
CA PRO A 746 -12.53 -10.22 13.56
C PRO A 746 -13.54 -10.46 14.66
N VAL A 747 -13.15 -10.38 15.95
CA VAL A 747 -14.06 -10.50 17.08
C VAL A 747 -15.07 -9.36 17.11
N THR A 748 -14.68 -8.13 16.81
CA THR A 748 -15.65 -7.01 16.69
C THR A 748 -16.61 -7.23 15.55
N LEU A 749 -16.16 -7.69 14.37
CA LEU A 749 -17.04 -8.06 13.26
C LEU A 749 -18.05 -9.14 13.67
N LEU A 750 -17.59 -10.17 14.37
CA LEU A 750 -18.42 -11.26 14.88
C LEU A 750 -19.48 -10.74 15.86
N ILE A 751 -19.08 -10.00 16.89
CA ILE A 751 -19.98 -9.50 17.95
C ILE A 751 -21.04 -8.56 17.36
N VAL A 752 -20.66 -7.60 16.53
CA VAL A 752 -21.59 -6.64 15.92
C VAL A 752 -22.61 -7.35 15.05
N ASN A 753 -22.16 -8.29 14.20
CA ASN A 753 -23.07 -9.04 13.33
C ASN A 753 -23.96 -10.02 14.10
N LEU A 754 -23.49 -10.57 15.21
CA LEU A 754 -24.27 -11.44 16.09
C LEU A 754 -25.34 -10.65 16.83
N ALA A 755 -25.00 -9.46 17.35
CA ALA A 755 -25.96 -8.55 17.98
C ALA A 755 -27.03 -8.10 16.99
N LEU A 756 -26.65 -7.73 15.77
CA LEU A 756 -27.58 -7.39 14.69
C LEU A 756 -28.51 -8.55 14.38
N THR A 757 -27.98 -9.77 14.23
CA THR A 757 -28.76 -11.00 13.97
C THR A 757 -29.79 -11.26 15.06
N ALA A 758 -29.36 -11.14 16.33
CA ALA A 758 -30.28 -11.32 17.48
C ALA A 758 -31.39 -10.27 17.51
N CYS A 759 -31.05 -9.00 17.22
CA CYS A 759 -32.02 -7.91 17.13
C CYS A 759 -33.05 -8.15 16.00
N LEU A 760 -32.57 -8.54 14.82
CA LEU A 760 -33.42 -8.84 13.66
C LEU A 760 -34.35 -10.03 13.91
N LEU A 761 -33.87 -11.09 14.52
CA LEU A 761 -34.68 -12.23 14.88
C LEU A 761 -35.77 -11.85 15.88
N LYS A 762 -35.46 -11.05 16.89
CA LYS A 762 -36.44 -10.55 17.86
C LYS A 762 -37.52 -9.71 17.18
N THR A 763 -37.17 -8.80 16.29
CA THR A 763 -38.16 -7.97 15.55
C THR A 763 -38.98 -8.76 14.56
N PHE A 764 -38.39 -9.78 13.92
CA PHE A 764 -39.12 -10.62 12.95
C PHE A 764 -40.16 -11.50 13.61
N PHE A 765 -39.91 -12.03 14.80
CA PHE A 765 -40.86 -12.90 15.48
C PHE A 765 -41.86 -12.13 16.36
N SER A 766 -41.54 -10.94 16.89
CA SER A 766 -42.51 -10.13 17.65
C SER A 766 -43.65 -9.59 16.78
N ARG A 767 -43.40 -9.24 15.53
CA ARG A 767 -44.45 -8.80 14.58
C ARG A 767 -45.41 -9.90 14.14
N GLN A 768 -45.10 -11.17 14.32
CA GLN A 768 -46.02 -12.29 14.06
C GLN A 768 -47.05 -12.47 15.18
N THR A 769 -46.70 -12.13 16.41
CA THR A 769 -47.65 -12.17 17.54
C THR A 769 -48.74 -11.12 17.41
N THR A 770 -48.42 -9.92 16.98
CA THR A 770 -49.40 -8.81 16.82
C THR A 770 -50.38 -9.02 15.65
N ARG A 771 -50.02 -9.78 14.62
CA ARG A 771 -50.94 -10.08 13.51
C ARG A 771 -51.95 -11.20 13.83
N HIS A 772 -51.65 -12.08 14.78
CA HIS A 772 -52.54 -13.15 15.20
C HIS A 772 -53.44 -12.79 16.39
N THR A 773 -53.17 -11.67 17.08
CA THR A 773 -54.11 -11.11 18.09
C THR A 773 -55.14 -10.18 17.49
N LEU A 774 -55.08 -9.89 16.20
CA LEU A 774 -56.01 -9.03 15.45
C LEU A 774 -56.85 -9.80 14.42
N LEU A 775 -56.71 -11.12 14.34
CA LEU A 775 -57.59 -12.09 13.67
C LEU A 775 -58.24 -13.02 14.71
#